data_36d3ecffee761fc7a169edb2a614375d
#
_entry.id   36d3ecffee761fc7a169edb2a614375d
#
_cell.length_a   1.000
_cell.length_b   1.000
_cell.length_c   1.000
_cell.angle_alpha   90.00
_cell.angle_beta   90.00
_cell.angle_gamma   90.00
#
_symmetry.space_group_name_H-M   'P 1'
#
loop_
_entity.id
_entity.type
_entity.pdbx_description
1 polymer ?
#
loop_
_entity_poly.entity_id
_entity_poly.type
_entity_poly.pdbx_seq_one_letter_code
_entity_poly.pdbx_strand_id
1 'polypeptide(L)'
;MSGNLGICLVTQSEALRENVRFVIEQLNSGFDRAEHASRDNRGESVETIGQALGRQPHSQAVLDTLMAQAQGYLLDNLAEAARAPRLSLLHFASEDAACEGLRSRAGDLPVDVFIVDQAHRPPEQAYDPFDALFEAGACEGRHQRLTPHSAMLFCSPEALPWLMLGIGGNRHLRVRSEDQAACRADLLRLLLDHLEHAHLNRMLARSVVSGALPPVSVASEITRFMRSRWGDAWDFHSYTGSMVAGFIQSMQQCTTDSEVRCLHGCNEHSLAVAALAGWQLFERAFVIAVTSGMLDEFRGTLSNLKRAEAPGLIVCADSPDSTWFAFQGTMDADNDSRQVIAARGLRHVFIRKVEEIGARLEEAFAMLAERPEPVFILATQGVLESRPAQALQVSLPALAQPAPVPGPNETQRAALDEAMRLINQQPMHILWFCGHLSTDQRARVQRIARRAGIALADSITQPGSIGPYQHGEYLPNYLGPLSLYGFSRRIYKFLHTDHEINDTDSQCVFFIKSKVDQATTPFSEGKLKRQLKVVQVNHNPRHISPFTDLALDLPLDTFLAHVESRLDVDDEVLRERKAKLSVMQKLPETVPTDCIRTTPMTANYFFHRLGALVRDLIEQEDYRYIGVYDVGRCGISAVRNVPRTSPGFSGWYGRALMGDALMALPYIAITGSQNVLAFVGDGARALVPDIEARLAVGLAQDPLGARKNVTLFYLTNGVLSLIQSYLDKRYAHNGAVQVAVPSLRSAPPQERIGAISLRRECLSDFDEPALRAALTEPGRLNIFDVLLAHNSEGDGLSLVSETAWNRQ
;
A
#
# COMPACT_ATOMS: atom_id res chain seq x y z
N MET A 1 0.73 -21.02 -18.54
CA MET A 1 -0.57 -21.71 -18.55
C MET A 1 -1.17 -21.54 -19.94
N SER A 2 -1.32 -22.61 -20.70
CA SER A 2 -2.09 -22.59 -21.96
C SER A 2 -3.57 -22.53 -21.54
N GLY A 3 -4.11 -21.31 -21.41
CA GLY A 3 -5.52 -21.14 -21.06
C GLY A 3 -6.38 -21.51 -22.27
N ASN A 4 -7.32 -22.43 -22.11
CA ASN A 4 -8.35 -22.63 -23.10
C ASN A 4 -9.25 -21.41 -23.13
N LEU A 5 -9.67 -20.98 -24.34
CA LEU A 5 -10.65 -19.91 -24.54
C LEU A 5 -12.05 -20.52 -24.51
N GLY A 6 -12.90 -19.97 -23.65
CA GLY A 6 -14.29 -20.42 -23.53
C GLY A 6 -15.23 -19.67 -24.47
N ILE A 7 -16.01 -20.40 -25.27
CA ILE A 7 -17.11 -19.84 -26.06
C ILE A 7 -18.41 -20.32 -25.44
N CYS A 8 -19.24 -19.38 -24.99
CA CYS A 8 -20.58 -19.65 -24.48
C CYS A 8 -21.60 -19.35 -25.58
N LEU A 9 -22.27 -20.41 -26.06
CA LEU A 9 -23.32 -20.32 -27.08
C LEU A 9 -24.69 -20.47 -26.42
N VAL A 10 -25.54 -19.49 -26.58
CA VAL A 10 -26.94 -19.51 -26.15
C VAL A 10 -27.85 -19.53 -27.39
N THR A 11 -28.41 -20.70 -27.73
CA THR A 11 -29.30 -20.87 -28.86
C THR A 11 -30.17 -22.12 -28.75
N GLN A 12 -31.37 -22.06 -29.32
CA GLN A 12 -32.21 -23.23 -29.61
C GLN A 12 -32.06 -23.73 -31.04
N SER A 13 -31.37 -22.96 -31.90
CA SER A 13 -31.16 -23.31 -33.28
C SER A 13 -30.09 -24.39 -33.45
N GLU A 14 -30.52 -25.59 -33.91
CA GLU A 14 -29.61 -26.69 -34.22
C GLU A 14 -28.61 -26.28 -35.31
N ALA A 15 -29.09 -25.55 -36.36
CA ALA A 15 -28.25 -25.09 -37.45
C ALA A 15 -27.15 -24.14 -36.97
N LEU A 16 -27.44 -23.17 -36.05
CA LEU A 16 -26.45 -22.28 -35.49
C LEU A 16 -25.46 -23.05 -34.60
N ARG A 17 -25.94 -23.99 -33.82
CA ARG A 17 -25.08 -24.84 -32.98
C ARG A 17 -24.10 -25.65 -33.80
N GLU A 18 -24.54 -26.27 -34.90
CA GLU A 18 -23.67 -27.01 -35.80
C GLU A 18 -22.66 -26.09 -36.50
N ASN A 19 -23.07 -24.92 -36.95
CA ASN A 19 -22.16 -23.95 -37.57
C ASN A 19 -21.06 -23.49 -36.62
N VAL A 20 -21.42 -23.14 -35.38
CA VAL A 20 -20.43 -22.74 -34.33
C VAL A 20 -19.48 -23.89 -34.02
N ARG A 21 -19.99 -25.10 -33.81
CA ARG A 21 -19.18 -26.29 -33.57
C ARG A 21 -18.20 -26.54 -34.71
N PHE A 22 -18.67 -26.51 -35.96
CA PHE A 22 -17.86 -26.67 -37.14
C PHE A 22 -16.69 -25.68 -37.19
N VAL A 23 -16.97 -24.40 -36.98
CA VAL A 23 -15.94 -23.34 -37.00
C VAL A 23 -14.92 -23.52 -35.89
N ILE A 24 -15.34 -23.91 -34.70
CA ILE A 24 -14.43 -24.18 -33.56
C ILE A 24 -13.53 -25.41 -33.89
N GLU A 25 -14.08 -26.47 -34.45
CA GLU A 25 -13.32 -27.67 -34.84
C GLU A 25 -12.28 -27.34 -35.91
N GLN A 26 -12.64 -26.49 -36.88
CA GLN A 26 -11.70 -26.07 -37.92
C GLN A 26 -10.55 -25.22 -37.36
N LEU A 27 -10.84 -24.28 -36.44
CA LEU A 27 -9.82 -23.44 -35.79
C LEU A 27 -8.89 -24.29 -34.90
N ASN A 28 -9.43 -25.20 -34.09
CA ASN A 28 -8.63 -26.09 -33.25
C ASN A 28 -7.74 -27.00 -34.09
N SER A 29 -8.28 -27.56 -35.18
CA SER A 29 -7.51 -28.38 -36.12
C SER A 29 -6.40 -27.58 -36.81
N GLY A 30 -6.65 -26.30 -37.11
CA GLY A 30 -5.62 -25.40 -37.66
C GLY A 30 -4.49 -25.14 -36.65
N PHE A 31 -4.82 -24.92 -35.37
CA PHE A 31 -3.85 -24.74 -34.30
C PHE A 31 -3.01 -26.03 -34.04
N ASP A 32 -3.62 -27.21 -34.12
CA ASP A 32 -2.90 -28.48 -33.94
C ASP A 32 -1.87 -28.71 -35.06
N ARG A 33 -2.20 -28.33 -36.29
CA ARG A 33 -1.25 -28.42 -37.41
C ARG A 33 -0.12 -27.41 -37.29
N ALA A 34 -0.41 -26.18 -36.89
CA ALA A 34 0.61 -25.16 -36.63
C ALA A 34 1.55 -25.58 -35.51
N GLU A 35 1.04 -26.23 -34.47
CA GLU A 35 1.86 -26.78 -33.38
C GLU A 35 2.81 -27.89 -33.88
N HIS A 36 2.34 -28.82 -34.74
CA HIS A 36 3.18 -29.84 -35.30
C HIS A 36 4.25 -29.26 -36.24
N ALA A 37 3.89 -28.32 -37.12
CA ALA A 37 4.83 -27.67 -38.02
C ALA A 37 5.93 -26.89 -37.26
N SER A 38 5.59 -26.27 -36.14
CA SER A 38 6.55 -25.55 -35.28
C SER A 38 7.52 -26.49 -34.56
N ARG A 39 7.06 -27.68 -34.13
CA ARG A 39 7.91 -28.67 -33.45
C ARG A 39 8.91 -29.33 -34.37
N ASP A 40 8.55 -29.59 -35.64
CA ASP A 40 9.40 -30.33 -36.57
C ASP A 40 10.52 -29.51 -37.23
N ASN A 41 10.57 -28.20 -36.99
CA ASN A 41 11.58 -27.28 -37.55
C ASN A 41 11.79 -27.41 -39.08
N ARG A 42 10.83 -28.01 -39.76
CA ARG A 42 10.81 -28.17 -41.21
C ARG A 42 9.97 -27.01 -41.75
N GLY A 43 10.60 -26.19 -42.57
CA GLY A 43 9.97 -25.10 -43.30
C GLY A 43 8.85 -25.52 -44.26
N GLU A 44 7.95 -26.40 -43.82
CA GLU A 44 6.70 -26.66 -44.52
C GLU A 44 5.84 -25.43 -44.41
N SER A 45 5.60 -24.87 -45.54
CA SER A 45 5.02 -23.57 -45.73
C SER A 45 3.67 -23.47 -45.03
N VAL A 46 3.44 -22.33 -44.47
CA VAL A 46 2.17 -21.84 -43.97
C VAL A 46 1.03 -21.97 -44.98
N GLU A 47 1.35 -22.10 -46.26
CA GLU A 47 0.44 -22.54 -47.33
C GLU A 47 -0.35 -23.81 -46.97
N THR A 48 0.27 -24.76 -46.24
CA THR A 48 -0.38 -26.01 -45.86
C THR A 48 -1.44 -25.82 -44.76
N ILE A 49 -1.23 -24.83 -43.85
CA ILE A 49 -2.19 -24.53 -42.80
C ILE A 49 -3.39 -23.76 -43.35
N GLY A 50 -3.15 -22.81 -44.24
CA GLY A 50 -4.19 -22.10 -44.97
C GLY A 50 -5.06 -23.01 -45.84
N GLN A 51 -4.42 -23.93 -46.57
CA GLN A 51 -5.13 -24.94 -47.41
C GLN A 51 -5.98 -25.91 -46.57
N ALA A 52 -5.57 -26.17 -45.33
CA ALA A 52 -6.31 -27.07 -44.46
C ALA A 52 -7.55 -26.43 -43.82
N LEU A 53 -7.51 -25.13 -43.56
CA LEU A 53 -8.66 -24.35 -43.09
C LEU A 53 -9.71 -24.12 -44.21
N GLY A 54 -9.32 -24.25 -45.51
CA GLY A 54 -10.10 -23.88 -46.66
C GLY A 54 -10.71 -24.99 -47.52
N ARG A 55 -10.58 -26.26 -47.16
CA ARG A 55 -11.01 -27.36 -48.02
C ARG A 55 -12.50 -27.71 -48.01
N GLN A 56 -13.41 -26.72 -47.90
CA GLN A 56 -14.82 -26.99 -48.14
C GLN A 56 -15.41 -26.09 -49.23
N PRO A 57 -16.34 -26.58 -50.10
CA PRO A 57 -16.79 -25.89 -51.30
C PRO A 57 -17.83 -24.82 -51.00
N HIS A 58 -17.40 -23.58 -50.75
CA HIS A 58 -18.31 -22.47 -50.55
C HIS A 58 -17.69 -21.19 -51.14
N SER A 59 -18.50 -20.26 -51.56
CA SER A 59 -18.13 -19.08 -52.35
C SER A 59 -16.63 -18.74 -52.28
N GLN A 60 -15.90 -19.22 -53.22
CA GLN A 60 -14.43 -19.32 -53.25
C GLN A 60 -13.73 -18.00 -52.89
N ALA A 61 -14.30 -16.88 -53.35
CA ALA A 61 -13.72 -15.55 -53.10
C ALA A 61 -13.76 -15.08 -51.60
N VAL A 62 -14.77 -15.48 -50.84
CA VAL A 62 -14.88 -15.13 -49.41
C VAL A 62 -13.94 -16.01 -48.56
N LEU A 63 -13.87 -17.30 -48.94
CA LEU A 63 -12.93 -18.23 -48.33
C LEU A 63 -11.48 -17.84 -48.61
N ASP A 64 -11.13 -17.43 -49.79
CA ASP A 64 -9.78 -17.02 -50.18
C ASP A 64 -9.35 -15.77 -49.39
N THR A 65 -10.26 -14.82 -49.17
CA THR A 65 -9.99 -13.61 -48.35
C THR A 65 -9.80 -13.95 -46.88
N LEU A 66 -10.65 -14.83 -46.34
CA LEU A 66 -10.53 -15.30 -44.94
C LEU A 66 -9.30 -16.17 -44.72
N MET A 67 -8.90 -16.91 -45.74
CA MET A 67 -7.67 -17.72 -45.73
C MET A 67 -6.44 -16.85 -45.77
N ALA A 68 -6.42 -15.77 -46.54
CA ALA A 68 -5.34 -14.82 -46.57
C ALA A 68 -5.17 -14.12 -45.22
N GLN A 69 -6.27 -13.77 -44.54
CA GLN A 69 -6.25 -13.22 -43.19
C GLN A 69 -5.78 -14.24 -42.15
N ALA A 70 -6.29 -15.47 -42.20
CA ALA A 70 -5.85 -16.55 -41.32
C ALA A 70 -4.38 -16.94 -41.57
N GLN A 71 -3.92 -16.91 -42.80
CA GLN A 71 -2.53 -17.13 -43.19
C GLN A 71 -1.63 -15.99 -42.67
N GLY A 72 -2.04 -14.74 -42.80
CA GLY A 72 -1.30 -13.60 -42.26
C GLY A 72 -1.15 -13.74 -40.72
N TYR A 73 -2.24 -14.01 -40.04
CA TYR A 73 -2.25 -14.21 -38.59
C TYR A 73 -1.34 -15.38 -38.15
N LEU A 74 -1.43 -16.52 -38.84
CA LEU A 74 -0.62 -17.69 -38.49
C LEU A 74 0.84 -17.54 -38.90
N LEU A 75 1.16 -16.81 -40.01
CA LEU A 75 2.53 -16.51 -40.45
C LEU A 75 3.28 -15.63 -39.47
N ASP A 76 2.63 -14.57 -39.03
CA ASP A 76 3.22 -13.60 -38.12
C ASP A 76 3.38 -14.17 -36.70
N ASN A 77 2.67 -15.28 -36.39
CA ASN A 77 2.55 -15.82 -35.04
C ASN A 77 2.82 -17.34 -34.95
N LEU A 78 3.57 -17.91 -35.85
CA LEU A 78 3.82 -19.38 -35.93
C LEU A 78 4.37 -19.98 -34.63
N ALA A 79 5.34 -19.34 -34.00
CA ALA A 79 5.92 -19.78 -32.74
C ALA A 79 4.92 -19.67 -31.55
N GLU A 80 3.95 -18.79 -31.65
CA GLU A 80 2.91 -18.55 -30.65
C GLU A 80 1.62 -19.30 -30.99
N ALA A 81 1.33 -19.55 -32.26
CA ALA A 81 0.22 -20.41 -32.70
C ALA A 81 0.37 -21.83 -32.17
N ALA A 82 1.62 -22.32 -32.03
CA ALA A 82 1.95 -23.60 -31.36
C ALA A 82 1.54 -23.60 -29.85
N ARG A 83 1.33 -22.44 -29.25
CA ARG A 83 0.88 -22.28 -27.87
C ARG A 83 -0.53 -21.67 -27.80
N ALA A 84 -1.20 -21.54 -28.91
CA ALA A 84 -2.53 -20.97 -28.97
C ALA A 84 -3.50 -21.73 -28.05
N PRO A 85 -4.33 -21.05 -27.30
CA PRO A 85 -5.34 -21.70 -26.49
C PRO A 85 -6.33 -22.44 -27.37
N ARG A 86 -6.77 -23.61 -26.92
CA ARG A 86 -7.85 -24.35 -27.58
C ARG A 86 -9.18 -23.73 -27.27
N LEU A 87 -10.05 -23.67 -28.28
CA LEU A 87 -11.41 -23.17 -28.12
C LEU A 87 -12.31 -24.29 -27.58
N SER A 88 -13.02 -23.97 -26.51
CA SER A 88 -13.98 -24.86 -25.84
C SER A 88 -15.37 -24.30 -25.95
N LEU A 89 -16.35 -25.12 -26.33
CA LEU A 89 -17.74 -24.71 -26.48
C LEU A 89 -18.59 -25.13 -25.28
N LEU A 90 -19.24 -24.14 -24.67
CA LEU A 90 -20.35 -24.32 -23.71
C LEU A 90 -21.64 -23.97 -24.44
N HIS A 91 -22.57 -24.89 -24.49
CA HIS A 91 -23.88 -24.67 -25.12
C HIS A 91 -25.00 -24.71 -24.11
N PHE A 92 -25.89 -23.73 -24.21
CA PHE A 92 -27.10 -23.61 -23.40
C PHE A 92 -28.31 -23.34 -24.33
N ALA A 93 -29.46 -23.95 -24.00
CA ALA A 93 -30.67 -23.79 -24.80
C ALA A 93 -31.41 -22.47 -24.51
N SER A 94 -31.13 -21.83 -23.38
CA SER A 94 -31.73 -20.54 -23.00
C SER A 94 -30.77 -19.71 -22.18
N GLU A 95 -31.07 -18.43 -22.03
CA GLU A 95 -30.29 -17.49 -21.22
C GLU A 95 -30.35 -17.87 -19.73
N ASP A 96 -31.52 -18.26 -19.22
CA ASP A 96 -31.67 -18.71 -17.84
C ASP A 96 -30.78 -19.92 -17.55
N ALA A 97 -30.77 -20.90 -18.46
CA ALA A 97 -29.91 -22.05 -18.35
C ALA A 97 -28.41 -21.68 -18.43
N ALA A 98 -28.06 -20.68 -19.24
CA ALA A 98 -26.69 -20.16 -19.32
C ALA A 98 -26.31 -19.44 -18.02
N CYS A 99 -27.17 -18.58 -17.48
CA CYS A 99 -26.96 -17.88 -16.22
C CYS A 99 -26.79 -18.87 -15.05
N GLU A 100 -27.65 -19.89 -14.96
CA GLU A 100 -27.56 -20.93 -13.93
C GLU A 100 -26.28 -21.77 -14.13
N GLY A 101 -25.97 -22.18 -15.35
CA GLY A 101 -24.77 -22.94 -15.68
C GLY A 101 -23.48 -22.17 -15.40
N LEU A 102 -23.44 -20.86 -15.64
CA LEU A 102 -22.31 -20.01 -15.34
C LEU A 102 -22.13 -19.81 -13.81
N ARG A 103 -23.21 -19.75 -13.07
CA ARG A 103 -23.17 -19.63 -11.59
C ARG A 103 -22.78 -20.94 -10.90
N SER A 104 -23.22 -22.08 -11.42
CA SER A 104 -23.04 -23.38 -10.79
C SER A 104 -21.66 -24.03 -11.01
N ARG A 105 -20.99 -23.71 -12.10
CA ARG A 105 -19.67 -24.28 -12.44
C ARG A 105 -18.53 -23.54 -11.75
N ALA A 106 -18.24 -23.94 -10.52
CA ALA A 106 -17.10 -23.44 -9.77
C ALA A 106 -15.76 -23.99 -10.35
N GLY A 107 -14.95 -23.11 -10.92
CA GLY A 107 -13.55 -23.43 -11.25
C GLY A 107 -13.25 -23.76 -12.71
N ASP A 108 -14.26 -23.86 -13.56
CA ASP A 108 -14.07 -24.18 -14.98
C ASP A 108 -13.88 -22.92 -15.85
N LEU A 109 -13.25 -23.10 -16.97
CA LEU A 109 -12.82 -22.21 -18.04
C LEU A 109 -13.44 -20.79 -18.07
N PRO A 110 -12.63 -19.75 -18.21
CA PRO A 110 -13.13 -18.39 -18.45
C PRO A 110 -13.92 -18.36 -19.76
N VAL A 111 -14.96 -17.53 -19.81
CA VAL A 111 -15.72 -17.28 -21.03
C VAL A 111 -15.15 -16.06 -21.72
N ASP A 112 -14.58 -16.25 -22.89
CA ASP A 112 -13.98 -15.17 -23.69
C ASP A 112 -14.96 -14.65 -24.75
N VAL A 113 -15.89 -15.46 -25.22
CA VAL A 113 -16.88 -15.06 -26.24
C VAL A 113 -18.25 -15.61 -25.89
N PHE A 114 -19.24 -14.72 -25.87
CA PHE A 114 -20.66 -15.09 -25.83
C PHE A 114 -21.26 -14.97 -27.23
N ILE A 115 -21.91 -16.03 -27.69
CA ILE A 115 -22.70 -16.04 -28.93
C ILE A 115 -24.16 -16.21 -28.51
N VAL A 116 -24.96 -15.15 -28.66
CA VAL A 116 -26.35 -15.13 -28.19
C VAL A 116 -27.26 -15.03 -29.40
N ASP A 117 -28.16 -16.02 -29.55
CA ASP A 117 -29.17 -16.06 -30.60
C ASP A 117 -30.34 -15.13 -30.28
N GLN A 118 -30.50 -14.12 -31.08
CA GLN A 118 -31.53 -13.07 -30.95
C GLN A 118 -32.65 -13.19 -32.00
N ALA A 119 -32.74 -14.33 -32.67
CA ALA A 119 -33.66 -14.47 -33.82
C ALA A 119 -35.14 -14.21 -33.50
N HIS A 120 -35.54 -14.26 -32.25
CA HIS A 120 -36.92 -14.12 -31.82
C HIS A 120 -37.16 -12.91 -30.91
N ARG A 121 -36.18 -12.01 -30.76
CA ARG A 121 -36.33 -10.81 -29.91
C ARG A 121 -36.48 -9.54 -30.71
N PRO A 122 -37.36 -8.62 -30.29
CA PRO A 122 -37.40 -7.29 -30.86
C PRO A 122 -36.08 -6.54 -30.59
N PRO A 123 -35.64 -5.65 -31.52
CA PRO A 123 -34.37 -4.94 -31.42
C PRO A 123 -34.17 -4.16 -30.09
N GLU A 124 -35.26 -3.68 -29.51
CA GLU A 124 -35.26 -2.89 -28.26
C GLU A 124 -34.85 -3.72 -27.04
N GLN A 125 -35.00 -5.03 -27.11
CA GLN A 125 -34.68 -5.98 -25.99
C GLN A 125 -33.40 -6.77 -26.27
N ALA A 126 -32.62 -6.43 -27.25
CA ALA A 126 -31.44 -7.19 -27.63
C ALA A 126 -30.31 -7.15 -26.59
N TYR A 127 -30.31 -6.14 -25.71
CA TYR A 127 -29.33 -6.03 -24.61
C TYR A 127 -29.75 -6.70 -23.30
N ASP A 128 -31.03 -7.04 -23.11
CA ASP A 128 -31.52 -7.65 -21.89
C ASP A 128 -30.72 -8.90 -21.46
N PRO A 129 -30.34 -9.80 -22.42
CA PRO A 129 -29.50 -10.96 -22.07
C PRO A 129 -28.09 -10.60 -21.67
N PHE A 130 -27.58 -9.46 -22.15
CA PHE A 130 -26.20 -9.04 -21.88
C PHE A 130 -25.99 -8.79 -20.39
N ASP A 131 -26.88 -8.02 -19.77
CA ASP A 131 -26.78 -7.69 -18.34
C ASP A 131 -26.88 -8.95 -17.50
N ALA A 132 -27.83 -9.84 -17.79
CA ALA A 132 -28.02 -11.08 -17.06
C ALA A 132 -26.85 -12.07 -17.20
N LEU A 133 -26.30 -12.23 -18.40
CA LEU A 133 -25.15 -13.09 -18.68
C LEU A 133 -23.86 -12.50 -18.12
N PHE A 134 -23.72 -11.18 -18.18
CA PHE A 134 -22.58 -10.47 -17.63
C PHE A 134 -22.55 -10.56 -16.11
N GLU A 135 -23.68 -10.30 -15.46
CA GLU A 135 -23.83 -10.50 -14.02
C GLU A 135 -23.62 -11.94 -13.59
N ALA A 136 -24.13 -12.91 -14.35
CA ALA A 136 -23.92 -14.33 -14.08
C ALA A 136 -22.45 -14.75 -14.28
N GLY A 137 -21.75 -14.14 -15.21
CA GLY A 137 -20.32 -14.35 -15.45
C GLY A 137 -19.42 -13.62 -14.46
N ALA A 138 -19.87 -12.48 -13.93
CA ALA A 138 -19.17 -11.66 -12.94
C ALA A 138 -19.33 -12.16 -11.50
N CYS A 139 -19.94 -13.27 -11.28
CA CYS A 139 -20.37 -13.88 -10.02
C CYS A 139 -19.65 -13.47 -8.75
N GLU A 140 -20.46 -13.18 -7.74
CA GLU A 140 -20.13 -12.90 -6.35
C GLU A 140 -18.95 -13.73 -5.81
N GLY A 141 -17.82 -13.07 -5.55
CA GLY A 141 -16.70 -13.62 -4.77
C GLY A 141 -15.91 -14.77 -5.40
N ARG A 142 -16.18 -15.12 -6.64
CA ARG A 142 -15.41 -16.12 -7.38
C ARG A 142 -14.77 -15.48 -8.59
N HIS A 143 -13.55 -15.91 -8.91
CA HIS A 143 -12.74 -15.43 -10.04
C HIS A 143 -13.59 -14.95 -11.21
N GLN A 144 -13.36 -13.72 -11.63
CA GLN A 144 -14.00 -13.19 -12.83
C GLN A 144 -13.89 -14.22 -13.95
N ARG A 145 -15.01 -14.82 -14.35
CA ARG A 145 -15.05 -15.71 -15.51
C ARG A 145 -14.93 -14.91 -16.80
N LEU A 146 -15.26 -13.63 -16.74
CA LEU A 146 -15.06 -12.71 -17.85
C LEU A 146 -13.61 -12.26 -17.86
N THR A 147 -12.98 -12.41 -18.99
CA THR A 147 -11.66 -11.85 -19.23
C THR A 147 -11.79 -10.39 -19.67
N PRO A 148 -10.71 -9.57 -19.57
CA PRO A 148 -10.71 -8.21 -20.13
C PRO A 148 -10.98 -8.18 -21.64
N HIS A 149 -10.93 -9.33 -22.28
CA HIS A 149 -11.13 -9.51 -23.72
C HIS A 149 -12.46 -10.17 -24.06
N SER A 150 -13.33 -10.44 -23.07
CA SER A 150 -14.63 -11.02 -23.33
C SER A 150 -15.44 -10.16 -24.30
N ALA A 151 -16.02 -10.80 -25.30
CA ALA A 151 -16.84 -10.15 -26.32
C ALA A 151 -18.18 -10.87 -26.48
N MET A 152 -19.20 -10.12 -26.91
CA MET A 152 -20.51 -10.69 -27.19
C MET A 152 -20.82 -10.61 -28.69
N LEU A 153 -21.21 -11.74 -29.26
CA LEU A 153 -21.67 -11.85 -30.62
C LEU A 153 -23.18 -12.05 -30.61
N PHE A 154 -23.88 -11.10 -31.20
CA PHE A 154 -25.33 -11.17 -31.35
C PHE A 154 -25.69 -11.78 -32.67
N CYS A 155 -26.42 -12.89 -32.67
CA CYS A 155 -26.93 -13.53 -33.88
C CYS A 155 -28.39 -13.14 -34.14
N SER A 156 -28.65 -12.43 -35.22
CA SER A 156 -29.98 -11.99 -35.60
C SER A 156 -30.15 -12.08 -37.12
N PRO A 157 -31.37 -12.39 -37.64
CA PRO A 157 -31.64 -12.37 -39.06
C PRO A 157 -31.61 -10.94 -39.66
N GLU A 158 -31.84 -9.92 -38.83
CA GLU A 158 -31.83 -8.51 -39.21
C GLU A 158 -30.63 -7.78 -38.64
N ALA A 159 -30.16 -6.76 -39.36
CA ALA A 159 -29.11 -5.89 -38.84
C ALA A 159 -29.64 -5.04 -37.66
N LEU A 160 -28.95 -5.01 -36.55
CA LEU A 160 -29.24 -4.17 -35.40
C LEU A 160 -28.46 -2.84 -35.55
N PRO A 161 -29.09 -1.72 -35.96
CA PRO A 161 -28.36 -0.51 -36.36
C PRO A 161 -27.48 0.10 -35.30
N TRP A 162 -27.85 -0.05 -34.04
CA TRP A 162 -27.11 0.51 -32.91
C TRP A 162 -25.93 -0.36 -32.47
N LEU A 163 -25.85 -1.63 -32.85
CA LEU A 163 -24.65 -2.45 -32.70
C LEU A 163 -23.52 -2.02 -33.64
N MET A 164 -23.83 -1.32 -34.71
CA MET A 164 -22.84 -0.76 -35.63
C MET A 164 -21.98 0.35 -35.04
N LEU A 165 -22.34 0.89 -33.88
CA LEU A 165 -21.59 1.95 -33.20
C LEU A 165 -20.36 1.47 -32.42
N GLY A 166 -20.04 0.17 -32.50
CA GLY A 166 -18.72 -0.33 -32.08
C GLY A 166 -18.36 -0.17 -30.61
N ILE A 167 -19.34 -0.13 -29.72
CA ILE A 167 -19.07 -0.01 -28.29
C ILE A 167 -18.56 -1.34 -27.74
N GLY A 168 -17.31 -1.36 -27.27
CA GLY A 168 -16.80 -2.39 -26.38
C GLY A 168 -16.51 -3.78 -26.95
N GLY A 169 -16.14 -3.91 -28.21
CA GLY A 169 -15.76 -5.24 -28.75
C GLY A 169 -16.95 -6.13 -29.18
N ASN A 170 -18.17 -5.69 -28.92
CA ASN A 170 -19.36 -6.41 -29.35
C ASN A 170 -19.47 -6.45 -30.89
N ARG A 171 -19.90 -7.59 -31.45
CA ARG A 171 -20.03 -7.83 -32.86
C ARG A 171 -21.42 -8.37 -33.17
N HIS A 172 -21.95 -8.02 -34.36
CA HIS A 172 -23.20 -8.56 -34.88
C HIS A 172 -22.92 -9.57 -35.95
N LEU A 173 -23.43 -10.79 -35.77
CA LEU A 173 -23.44 -11.84 -36.74
C LEU A 173 -24.83 -11.92 -37.38
N ARG A 174 -24.92 -11.67 -38.69
CA ARG A 174 -26.15 -11.83 -39.42
C ARG A 174 -26.38 -13.31 -39.76
N VAL A 175 -27.31 -13.93 -39.05
CA VAL A 175 -27.71 -15.32 -39.33
C VAL A 175 -28.58 -15.31 -40.59
N ARG A 176 -28.06 -15.79 -41.71
CA ARG A 176 -28.85 -16.05 -42.92
C ARG A 176 -29.33 -17.49 -42.85
N SER A 177 -30.63 -17.68 -42.64
CA SER A 177 -31.22 -19.00 -42.41
C SER A 177 -31.04 -20.00 -43.54
N GLU A 178 -30.73 -19.54 -44.77
CA GLU A 178 -30.62 -20.37 -45.96
C GLU A 178 -29.20 -20.64 -46.47
N ASP A 179 -28.20 -19.89 -45.96
CA ASP A 179 -26.81 -20.01 -46.41
C ASP A 179 -25.87 -20.34 -45.21
N GLN A 180 -25.76 -21.62 -44.93
CA GLN A 180 -24.85 -22.14 -43.87
C GLN A 180 -23.40 -21.72 -44.12
N ALA A 181 -23.00 -21.59 -45.37
CA ALA A 181 -21.65 -21.25 -45.75
C ALA A 181 -21.30 -19.80 -45.41
N ALA A 182 -22.19 -18.89 -45.71
CA ALA A 182 -22.03 -17.48 -45.35
C ALA A 182 -22.02 -17.27 -43.81
N CYS A 183 -22.85 -18.01 -43.08
CA CYS A 183 -22.88 -17.98 -41.61
C CYS A 183 -21.55 -18.47 -41.01
N ARG A 184 -21.02 -19.59 -41.53
CA ARG A 184 -19.72 -20.14 -41.08
C ARG A 184 -18.57 -19.22 -41.40
N ALA A 185 -18.57 -18.57 -42.57
CA ALA A 185 -17.54 -17.61 -42.96
C ALA A 185 -17.56 -16.35 -42.10
N ASP A 186 -18.72 -15.83 -41.76
CA ASP A 186 -18.86 -14.66 -40.86
C ASP A 186 -18.47 -15.01 -39.43
N LEU A 187 -18.85 -16.18 -38.94
CA LEU A 187 -18.40 -16.69 -37.63
C LEU A 187 -16.88 -16.86 -37.57
N LEU A 188 -16.31 -17.45 -38.59
CA LEU A 188 -14.84 -17.65 -38.65
C LEU A 188 -14.10 -16.32 -38.62
N ARG A 189 -14.56 -15.33 -39.42
CA ARG A 189 -13.97 -13.99 -39.44
C ARG A 189 -14.06 -13.30 -38.10
N LEU A 190 -15.25 -13.30 -37.48
CA LEU A 190 -15.45 -12.66 -36.19
C LEU A 190 -14.64 -13.30 -35.06
N LEU A 191 -14.54 -14.62 -35.05
CA LEU A 191 -13.71 -15.34 -34.06
C LEU A 191 -12.22 -15.13 -34.31
N LEU A 192 -11.77 -15.08 -35.58
CA LEU A 192 -10.38 -14.76 -35.90
C LEU A 192 -10.02 -13.33 -35.51
N ASP A 193 -10.86 -12.35 -35.85
CA ASP A 193 -10.65 -10.95 -35.45
C ASP A 193 -10.56 -10.81 -33.92
N HIS A 194 -11.40 -11.53 -33.19
CA HIS A 194 -11.39 -11.53 -31.73
C HIS A 194 -10.15 -12.21 -31.17
N LEU A 195 -9.79 -13.35 -31.71
CA LEU A 195 -8.59 -14.11 -31.31
C LEU A 195 -7.31 -13.33 -31.62
N GLU A 196 -7.23 -12.72 -32.79
CA GLU A 196 -6.11 -11.86 -33.16
C GLU A 196 -5.95 -10.72 -32.18
N HIS A 197 -7.03 -10.01 -31.84
CA HIS A 197 -6.99 -8.90 -30.91
C HIS A 197 -6.62 -9.34 -29.49
N ALA A 198 -7.24 -10.38 -28.96
CA ALA A 198 -6.94 -10.91 -27.64
C ALA A 198 -5.54 -11.51 -27.56
N HIS A 199 -5.09 -12.19 -28.61
CA HIS A 199 -3.79 -12.84 -28.67
C HIS A 199 -2.67 -11.81 -28.86
N LEU A 200 -2.82 -10.84 -29.76
CA LEU A 200 -1.89 -9.71 -29.91
C LEU A 200 -1.67 -8.96 -28.61
N ASN A 201 -2.71 -8.66 -27.87
CA ASN A 201 -2.58 -8.00 -26.59
C ASN A 201 -1.81 -8.86 -25.58
N ARG A 202 -2.04 -10.16 -25.55
CA ARG A 202 -1.28 -11.11 -24.70
C ARG A 202 0.18 -11.25 -25.15
N MET A 203 0.43 -11.26 -26.44
CA MET A 203 1.79 -11.33 -27.02
C MET A 203 2.56 -10.06 -26.73
N LEU A 204 1.96 -8.89 -26.89
CA LEU A 204 2.56 -7.61 -26.54
C LEU A 204 2.90 -7.56 -25.04
N ALA A 205 1.99 -7.99 -24.18
CA ALA A 205 2.27 -8.10 -22.76
C ALA A 205 3.41 -9.09 -22.44
N ARG A 206 3.46 -10.23 -23.13
CA ARG A 206 4.52 -11.24 -22.94
C ARG A 206 5.85 -10.81 -23.53
N SER A 207 5.87 -10.20 -24.72
CA SER A 207 7.11 -9.72 -25.34
C SER A 207 7.79 -8.65 -24.51
N VAL A 208 7.00 -7.83 -23.84
CA VAL A 208 7.50 -6.84 -22.90
C VAL A 208 8.03 -7.49 -21.63
N VAL A 209 7.33 -8.46 -21.07
CA VAL A 209 7.76 -9.21 -19.86
C VAL A 209 8.89 -10.19 -20.17
N SER A 210 8.94 -10.75 -21.37
CA SER A 210 9.99 -11.73 -21.77
C SER A 210 11.31 -11.12 -22.25
N GLY A 211 11.43 -9.79 -22.23
CA GLY A 211 12.70 -9.14 -22.53
C GLY A 211 13.08 -9.10 -24.01
N ALA A 212 12.11 -9.14 -24.91
CA ALA A 212 12.35 -8.98 -26.36
C ALA A 212 12.99 -7.61 -26.69
N LEU A 213 12.76 -6.60 -25.83
CA LEU A 213 13.48 -5.33 -25.86
C LEU A 213 14.27 -5.17 -24.56
N PRO A 214 15.53 -4.73 -24.62
CA PRO A 214 16.27 -4.40 -23.41
C PRO A 214 15.55 -3.30 -22.64
N PRO A 215 15.65 -3.29 -21.31
CA PRO A 215 15.05 -2.24 -20.51
C PRO A 215 15.63 -0.87 -20.89
N VAL A 216 14.87 0.19 -20.69
CA VAL A 216 15.34 1.57 -20.92
C VAL A 216 16.54 1.88 -20.01
N SER A 217 17.48 2.66 -20.51
CA SER A 217 18.76 2.89 -19.84
C SER A 217 18.64 3.47 -18.45
N VAL A 218 17.73 4.42 -18.25
CA VAL A 218 17.50 5.06 -16.94
C VAL A 218 17.03 4.02 -15.91
N ALA A 219 16.11 3.09 -16.28
CA ALA A 219 15.62 2.05 -15.38
C ALA A 219 16.74 1.04 -15.01
N SER A 220 17.55 0.65 -15.99
CA SER A 220 18.69 -0.26 -15.75
C SER A 220 19.70 0.34 -14.77
N GLU A 221 20.07 1.59 -14.96
CA GLU A 221 21.06 2.27 -14.12
C GLU A 221 20.52 2.54 -12.69
N ILE A 222 19.26 2.94 -12.57
CA ILE A 222 18.61 3.10 -11.25
C ILE A 222 18.58 1.76 -10.53
N THR A 223 18.17 0.69 -11.19
CA THR A 223 18.14 -0.66 -10.59
C THR A 223 19.53 -1.10 -10.14
N ARG A 224 20.56 -0.87 -10.98
CA ARG A 224 21.95 -1.18 -10.66
C ARG A 224 22.42 -0.40 -9.43
N PHE A 225 22.10 0.89 -9.34
CA PHE A 225 22.44 1.73 -8.19
C PHE A 225 21.73 1.26 -6.92
N MET A 226 20.41 1.07 -6.98
CA MET A 226 19.62 0.64 -5.81
C MET A 226 20.11 -0.71 -5.27
N ARG A 227 20.37 -1.68 -6.15
CA ARG A 227 20.95 -2.98 -5.77
C ARG A 227 22.34 -2.84 -5.15
N SER A 228 23.19 -1.94 -5.65
CA SER A 228 24.52 -1.74 -5.09
C SER A 228 24.49 -1.21 -3.66
N ARG A 229 23.44 -0.50 -3.27
CA ARG A 229 23.32 0.18 -1.96
C ARG A 229 22.50 -0.62 -0.96
N TRP A 230 21.40 -1.21 -1.39
CA TRP A 230 20.43 -1.87 -0.52
C TRP A 230 20.18 -3.34 -0.87
N GLY A 231 20.91 -3.91 -1.83
CA GLY A 231 20.57 -5.26 -2.33
C GLY A 231 19.16 -5.28 -2.89
N ASP A 232 18.29 -6.12 -2.33
CA ASP A 232 16.86 -6.16 -2.63
C ASP A 232 15.99 -5.48 -1.53
N ALA A 233 16.60 -4.80 -0.55
CA ALA A 233 15.87 -4.08 0.50
C ALA A 233 15.34 -2.72 0.02
N TRP A 234 14.67 -2.70 -1.10
CA TRP A 234 13.95 -1.53 -1.64
C TRP A 234 12.72 -1.97 -2.41
N ASP A 235 11.80 -1.03 -2.68
CA ASP A 235 10.57 -1.28 -3.41
C ASP A 235 10.38 -0.28 -4.54
N PHE A 236 9.72 -0.70 -5.60
CA PHE A 236 9.31 0.14 -6.71
C PHE A 236 7.81 0.43 -6.63
N HIS A 237 7.47 1.70 -6.50
CA HIS A 237 6.09 2.18 -6.42
C HIS A 237 5.73 2.97 -7.68
N SER A 238 4.62 2.63 -8.29
CA SER A 238 4.17 3.29 -9.51
C SER A 238 2.66 3.53 -9.52
N TYR A 239 2.26 4.52 -10.27
CA TYR A 239 0.88 4.74 -10.64
C TYR A 239 0.82 4.96 -12.15
N THR A 240 -0.37 4.84 -12.74
CA THR A 240 -0.54 4.97 -14.18
C THR A 240 -0.19 6.37 -14.67
N GLY A 241 0.38 6.45 -15.87
CA GLY A 241 0.72 7.71 -16.53
C GLY A 241 1.34 7.43 -17.89
N SER A 242 0.80 8.00 -18.97
CA SER A 242 1.26 7.71 -20.34
C SER A 242 2.72 8.07 -20.55
N MET A 243 3.18 9.19 -19.99
CA MET A 243 4.56 9.67 -20.16
C MET A 243 5.61 8.81 -19.42
N VAL A 244 5.21 8.07 -18.39
CA VAL A 244 6.10 7.28 -17.54
C VAL A 244 5.94 5.77 -17.76
N ALA A 245 4.98 5.36 -18.60
CA ALA A 245 4.60 3.95 -18.80
C ALA A 245 5.79 3.07 -19.26
N GLY A 246 6.57 3.52 -20.23
CA GLY A 246 7.74 2.79 -20.72
C GLY A 246 8.82 2.60 -19.66
N PHE A 247 9.02 3.59 -18.79
CA PHE A 247 9.92 3.48 -17.64
C PHE A 247 9.40 2.50 -16.59
N ILE A 248 8.09 2.57 -16.23
CA ILE A 248 7.45 1.64 -15.28
C ILE A 248 7.64 0.21 -15.74
N GLN A 249 7.36 -0.06 -17.01
CA GLN A 249 7.50 -1.39 -17.60
C GLN A 249 8.94 -1.90 -17.55
N SER A 250 9.91 -1.04 -17.84
CA SER A 250 11.33 -1.39 -17.77
C SER A 250 11.81 -1.63 -16.33
N MET A 251 11.30 -0.88 -15.35
CA MET A 251 11.57 -1.15 -13.93
C MET A 251 11.04 -2.52 -13.50
N GLN A 252 9.81 -2.87 -13.90
CA GLN A 252 9.25 -4.20 -13.64
C GLN A 252 10.11 -5.30 -14.26
N GLN A 253 10.56 -5.10 -15.50
CA GLN A 253 11.46 -6.03 -16.18
C GLN A 253 12.80 -6.18 -15.43
N CYS A 254 13.42 -5.09 -14.99
CA CYS A 254 14.69 -5.11 -14.27
C CYS A 254 14.59 -5.81 -12.90
N THR A 255 13.40 -5.93 -12.33
CA THR A 255 13.17 -6.47 -10.99
C THR A 255 12.52 -7.84 -10.98
N THR A 256 12.21 -8.44 -12.14
CA THR A 256 11.49 -9.72 -12.25
C THR A 256 12.14 -10.88 -11.49
N ASP A 257 13.47 -10.95 -11.47
CA ASP A 257 14.24 -12.02 -10.83
C ASP A 257 14.82 -11.60 -9.46
N SER A 258 14.13 -10.74 -8.74
CA SER A 258 14.59 -10.21 -7.44
C SER A 258 13.46 -10.21 -6.41
N GLU A 259 13.83 -9.97 -5.15
CA GLU A 259 12.86 -9.77 -4.05
C GLU A 259 12.32 -8.33 -3.98
N VAL A 260 12.70 -7.48 -4.94
CA VAL A 260 12.17 -6.12 -5.08
C VAL A 260 10.69 -6.20 -5.48
N ARG A 261 9.85 -5.51 -4.74
CA ARG A 261 8.42 -5.50 -5.01
C ARG A 261 8.06 -4.36 -5.96
N CYS A 262 7.29 -4.69 -6.97
CA CYS A 262 6.68 -3.71 -7.86
C CYS A 262 5.23 -3.49 -7.43
N LEU A 263 4.95 -2.32 -6.87
CA LEU A 263 3.69 -2.00 -6.23
C LEU A 263 2.94 -0.91 -6.98
N HIS A 264 1.66 -1.12 -7.18
CA HIS A 264 0.79 -0.17 -7.84
C HIS A 264 -0.09 0.55 -6.82
N GLY A 265 0.03 1.88 -6.75
CA GLY A 265 -0.75 2.71 -5.82
C GLY A 265 -2.18 2.99 -6.31
N CYS A 266 -2.99 3.62 -5.46
CA CYS A 266 -4.31 4.11 -5.84
C CYS A 266 -4.29 5.53 -6.41
N ASN A 267 -3.27 6.28 -6.10
CA ASN A 267 -2.92 7.61 -6.59
C ASN A 267 -1.47 7.92 -6.21
N GLU A 268 -0.94 9.03 -6.66
CA GLU A 268 0.44 9.45 -6.40
C GLU A 268 0.73 9.64 -4.91
N HIS A 269 -0.22 10.18 -4.16
CA HIS A 269 -0.09 10.35 -2.70
C HIS A 269 0.15 9.01 -1.99
N SER A 270 -0.57 7.97 -2.39
CA SER A 270 -0.43 6.63 -1.81
C SER A 270 0.97 6.02 -2.01
N LEU A 271 1.66 6.38 -3.09
CA LEU A 271 3.03 5.91 -3.35
C LEU A 271 4.01 6.45 -2.30
N ALA A 272 3.92 7.75 -2.01
CA ALA A 272 4.75 8.38 -1.00
C ALA A 272 4.44 7.87 0.41
N VAL A 273 3.16 7.62 0.71
CA VAL A 273 2.74 7.04 1.99
C VAL A 273 3.25 5.61 2.15
N ALA A 274 3.14 4.79 1.10
CA ALA A 274 3.67 3.43 1.10
C ALA A 274 5.20 3.40 1.26
N ALA A 275 5.92 4.29 0.56
CA ALA A 275 7.37 4.46 0.70
C ALA A 275 7.76 4.87 2.14
N LEU A 276 7.01 5.78 2.75
CA LEU A 276 7.22 6.17 4.15
C LEU A 276 7.02 4.99 5.11
N ALA A 277 5.95 4.21 4.91
CA ALA A 277 5.70 3.01 5.71
C ALA A 277 6.79 1.95 5.50
N GLY A 278 7.25 1.77 4.26
CA GLY A 278 8.36 0.89 3.91
C GLY A 278 9.63 1.20 4.66
N TRP A 279 9.99 2.48 4.71
CA TRP A 279 11.16 2.93 5.45
C TRP A 279 10.99 2.78 6.97
N GLN A 280 9.86 3.26 7.51
CA GLN A 280 9.66 3.26 8.98
C GLN A 280 9.47 1.88 9.59
N LEU A 281 8.86 0.94 8.88
CA LEU A 281 8.53 -0.38 9.43
C LEU A 281 9.49 -1.49 8.99
N PHE A 282 10.03 -1.37 7.77
CA PHE A 282 10.77 -2.46 7.14
C PHE A 282 12.18 -2.05 6.68
N GLU A 283 12.60 -0.81 6.95
CA GLU A 283 13.91 -0.25 6.55
C GLU A 283 14.16 -0.39 5.03
N ARG A 284 13.10 -0.32 4.22
CA ARG A 284 13.17 -0.47 2.77
C ARG A 284 13.29 0.90 2.10
N ALA A 285 14.31 1.05 1.25
CA ALA A 285 14.43 2.21 0.37
C ALA A 285 13.36 2.16 -0.73
N PHE A 286 13.26 3.19 -1.57
CA PHE A 286 12.21 3.23 -2.58
C PHE A 286 12.63 3.87 -3.90
N VAL A 287 11.93 3.47 -4.96
CA VAL A 287 11.86 4.19 -6.22
C VAL A 287 10.37 4.46 -6.51
N ILE A 288 10.01 5.69 -6.77
CA ILE A 288 8.65 6.09 -7.17
C ILE A 288 8.69 6.59 -8.61
N ALA A 289 7.69 6.22 -9.43
CA ALA A 289 7.55 6.71 -10.80
C ALA A 289 6.20 7.40 -11.00
N VAL A 290 6.23 8.67 -11.44
CA VAL A 290 5.04 9.51 -11.67
C VAL A 290 5.28 10.47 -12.84
N THR A 291 4.24 11.20 -13.25
CA THR A 291 4.34 12.36 -14.15
C THR A 291 4.56 13.64 -13.34
N SER A 292 5.29 14.61 -13.89
CA SER A 292 5.67 15.83 -13.15
C SER A 292 4.47 16.72 -12.80
N GLY A 293 3.45 16.76 -13.64
CA GLY A 293 2.22 17.50 -13.38
C GLY A 293 1.39 16.97 -12.18
N MET A 294 1.75 15.79 -11.65
CA MET A 294 1.08 15.17 -10.50
C MET A 294 1.86 15.35 -9.18
N LEU A 295 2.91 16.18 -9.16
CA LEU A 295 3.71 16.40 -7.95
C LEU A 295 2.93 17.01 -6.79
N ASP A 296 1.93 17.81 -7.07
CA ASP A 296 1.06 18.42 -6.05
C ASP A 296 0.20 17.38 -5.33
N GLU A 297 -0.09 16.25 -5.97
CA GLU A 297 -0.85 15.14 -5.38
C GLU A 297 -0.10 14.45 -4.23
N PHE A 298 1.21 14.60 -4.11
CA PHE A 298 1.96 14.08 -2.97
C PHE A 298 1.64 14.79 -1.64
N ARG A 299 0.95 15.90 -1.68
CA ARG A 299 0.52 16.69 -0.50
C ARG A 299 1.69 16.98 0.45
N GLY A 300 1.49 16.77 1.75
CA GLY A 300 2.51 16.96 2.78
C GLY A 300 3.48 15.80 2.97
N THR A 301 3.23 14.65 2.35
CA THR A 301 3.98 13.40 2.62
C THR A 301 5.42 13.45 2.13
N LEU A 302 5.72 14.25 1.11
CA LEU A 302 7.12 14.52 0.73
C LEU A 302 7.93 15.12 1.89
N SER A 303 7.32 16.01 2.68
CA SER A 303 7.97 16.56 3.88
C SER A 303 8.15 15.50 4.97
N ASN A 304 7.24 14.53 5.04
CA ASN A 304 7.33 13.41 5.98
C ASN A 304 8.45 12.44 5.58
N LEU A 305 8.60 12.13 4.29
CA LEU A 305 9.72 11.33 3.76
C LEU A 305 11.08 11.99 4.06
N LYS A 306 11.17 13.31 3.81
CA LYS A 306 12.38 14.07 4.14
C LYS A 306 12.68 14.06 5.65
N ARG A 307 11.67 14.28 6.49
CA ARG A 307 11.80 14.25 7.96
C ARG A 307 12.23 12.86 8.46
N ALA A 308 11.74 11.80 7.82
CA ALA A 308 12.09 10.42 8.16
C ALA A 308 13.49 10.04 7.65
N GLU A 309 14.16 10.91 6.88
CA GLU A 309 15.41 10.58 6.20
C GLU A 309 15.29 9.28 5.39
N ALA A 310 14.15 9.14 4.69
CA ALA A 310 13.84 7.96 3.89
C ALA A 310 14.58 8.02 2.56
N PRO A 311 15.53 7.10 2.30
CA PRO A 311 16.33 7.13 1.09
C PRO A 311 15.52 6.63 -0.11
N GLY A 312 15.48 7.40 -1.18
CA GLY A 312 14.80 6.97 -2.38
C GLY A 312 14.93 7.92 -3.56
N LEU A 313 14.54 7.43 -4.73
CA LEU A 313 14.49 8.17 -5.98
C LEU A 313 13.04 8.35 -6.41
N ILE A 314 12.69 9.56 -6.83
CA ILE A 314 11.39 9.88 -7.40
C ILE A 314 11.60 10.29 -8.85
N VAL A 315 11.24 9.40 -9.77
CA VAL A 315 11.38 9.61 -11.21
C VAL A 315 10.12 10.24 -11.75
N CYS A 316 10.26 11.41 -12.36
CA CYS A 316 9.16 12.17 -12.91
C CYS A 316 9.34 12.35 -14.42
N ALA A 317 8.38 11.84 -15.20
CA ALA A 317 8.29 12.18 -16.61
C ALA A 317 7.82 13.62 -16.75
N ASP A 318 8.60 14.45 -17.46
CA ASP A 318 8.34 15.88 -17.60
C ASP A 318 8.23 16.31 -19.07
N SER A 319 7.72 17.49 -19.27
CA SER A 319 7.63 18.13 -20.57
C SER A 319 9.05 18.43 -21.13
N PRO A 320 9.22 18.43 -22.46
CA PRO A 320 10.46 18.86 -23.06
C PRO A 320 10.71 20.34 -22.75
N ASP A 321 11.99 20.74 -22.80
CA ASP A 321 12.39 22.13 -22.65
C ASP A 321 12.12 22.93 -23.94
N SER A 322 10.83 23.17 -24.21
CA SER A 322 10.32 23.82 -25.40
C SER A 322 9.04 24.59 -25.08
N THR A 323 8.49 25.27 -26.07
CA THR A 323 7.19 25.96 -25.97
C THR A 323 6.00 24.97 -25.99
N TRP A 324 6.23 23.71 -26.27
CA TRP A 324 5.22 22.65 -26.23
C TRP A 324 5.27 21.92 -24.89
N PHE A 325 4.22 22.05 -24.11
CA PHE A 325 4.06 21.35 -22.84
C PHE A 325 3.25 20.10 -23.04
N ALA A 326 3.81 18.95 -22.68
CA ALA A 326 3.14 17.68 -22.78
C ALA A 326 1.97 17.60 -21.75
N PHE A 327 0.87 16.99 -22.17
CA PHE A 327 -0.19 16.64 -21.24
C PHE A 327 0.37 15.83 -20.06
N GLN A 328 0.02 16.15 -18.85
CA GLN A 328 0.52 15.59 -17.61
C GLN A 328 1.99 15.94 -17.22
N GLY A 329 2.69 16.75 -18.02
CA GLY A 329 3.97 17.32 -17.63
C GLY A 329 3.83 18.67 -16.92
N THR A 330 4.92 19.45 -16.91
CA THR A 330 4.89 20.85 -16.48
C THR A 330 3.87 21.63 -17.32
N MET A 331 2.97 22.38 -16.69
CA MET A 331 1.83 23.03 -17.36
C MET A 331 2.26 24.24 -18.20
N ASP A 332 3.16 25.04 -17.67
CA ASP A 332 3.73 26.23 -18.30
C ASP A 332 5.02 26.66 -17.54
N ALA A 333 5.68 27.71 -18.00
CA ALA A 333 6.91 28.22 -17.39
C ALA A 333 6.72 28.70 -15.94
N ASP A 334 5.52 29.18 -15.60
CA ASP A 334 5.20 29.67 -14.27
C ASP A 334 4.74 28.54 -13.32
N ASN A 335 4.27 27.41 -13.87
CA ASN A 335 3.85 26.19 -13.16
C ASN A 335 4.87 25.05 -13.36
N ASP A 336 6.13 25.36 -13.15
CA ASP A 336 7.23 24.40 -13.25
C ASP A 336 7.31 23.54 -11.98
N SER A 337 7.12 22.24 -12.12
CA SER A 337 7.17 21.24 -11.02
C SER A 337 8.50 21.28 -10.25
N ARG A 338 9.60 21.71 -10.88
CA ARG A 338 10.91 21.89 -10.23
C ARG A 338 10.84 22.96 -9.12
N GLN A 339 10.02 23.99 -9.27
CA GLN A 339 9.81 25.02 -8.25
C GLN A 339 9.12 24.43 -7.01
N VAL A 340 8.17 23.52 -7.17
CA VAL A 340 7.50 22.82 -6.06
C VAL A 340 8.50 21.98 -5.28
N ILE A 341 9.37 21.23 -5.97
CA ILE A 341 10.44 20.42 -5.36
C ILE A 341 11.41 21.31 -4.57
N ALA A 342 11.88 22.40 -5.18
CA ALA A 342 12.81 23.33 -4.57
C ALA A 342 12.20 24.06 -3.35
N ALA A 343 10.91 24.45 -3.42
CA ALA A 343 10.20 25.09 -2.31
C ALA A 343 10.08 24.16 -1.08
N ARG A 344 10.07 22.84 -1.27
CA ARG A 344 10.14 21.86 -0.18
C ARG A 344 11.56 21.55 0.29
N GLY A 345 12.57 22.20 -0.32
CA GLY A 345 13.98 21.99 -0.02
C GLY A 345 14.45 20.58 -0.34
N LEU A 346 13.84 19.95 -1.34
CA LEU A 346 14.27 18.65 -1.88
C LEU A 346 15.23 18.86 -3.04
N ARG A 347 16.07 17.86 -3.27
CA ARG A 347 17.11 17.91 -4.33
C ARG A 347 16.57 17.25 -5.59
N HIS A 348 16.99 17.74 -6.74
CA HIS A 348 16.58 17.19 -8.02
C HIS A 348 17.65 17.36 -9.10
N VAL A 349 17.56 16.51 -10.11
CA VAL A 349 18.24 16.66 -11.40
C VAL A 349 17.20 16.71 -12.51
N PHE A 350 17.52 17.35 -13.63
CA PHE A 350 16.68 17.36 -14.81
C PHE A 350 17.49 16.88 -16.02
N ILE A 351 16.99 15.82 -16.69
CA ILE A 351 17.61 15.18 -17.85
C ILE A 351 16.81 15.56 -19.09
N ARG A 352 17.38 16.42 -19.91
CA ARG A 352 16.71 16.96 -21.12
C ARG A 352 16.98 16.12 -22.35
N LYS A 353 18.18 15.58 -22.45
CA LYS A 353 18.70 14.87 -23.60
C LYS A 353 19.35 13.55 -23.20
N VAL A 354 19.37 12.62 -24.16
CA VAL A 354 19.91 11.27 -23.94
C VAL A 354 21.40 11.31 -23.55
N GLU A 355 22.17 12.26 -24.11
CA GLU A 355 23.58 12.41 -23.85
C GLU A 355 23.88 12.83 -22.39
N GLU A 356 22.93 13.43 -21.71
CA GLU A 356 23.07 13.89 -20.33
C GLU A 356 22.79 12.80 -19.30
N ILE A 357 22.18 11.66 -19.69
CA ILE A 357 21.72 10.60 -18.78
C ILE A 357 22.81 10.20 -17.80
N GLY A 358 24.01 9.88 -18.31
CA GLY A 358 25.13 9.43 -17.47
C GLY A 358 25.47 10.41 -16.36
N ALA A 359 25.80 11.65 -16.75
CA ALA A 359 26.23 12.68 -15.80
C ALA A 359 25.15 13.07 -14.78
N ARG A 360 23.89 13.15 -15.22
CA ARG A 360 22.78 13.50 -14.33
C ARG A 360 22.39 12.37 -13.37
N LEU A 361 22.49 11.11 -13.79
CA LEU A 361 22.31 9.99 -12.88
C LEU A 361 23.44 9.91 -11.84
N GLU A 362 24.70 10.14 -12.25
CA GLU A 362 25.83 10.24 -11.30
C GLU A 362 25.58 11.31 -10.24
N GLU A 363 25.12 12.50 -10.66
CA GLU A 363 24.76 13.59 -9.76
C GLU A 363 23.64 13.18 -8.78
N ALA A 364 22.53 12.57 -9.27
CA ALA A 364 21.42 12.12 -8.44
C ALA A 364 21.85 11.04 -7.44
N PHE A 365 22.66 10.09 -7.89
CA PHE A 365 23.18 9.01 -7.05
C PHE A 365 24.14 9.53 -5.98
N ALA A 366 24.98 10.50 -6.31
CA ALA A 366 25.86 11.17 -5.35
C ALA A 366 25.05 11.94 -4.30
N MET A 367 24.00 12.66 -4.72
CA MET A 367 23.08 13.32 -3.79
C MET A 367 22.48 12.34 -2.79
N LEU A 368 21.92 11.22 -3.27
CA LEU A 368 21.29 10.22 -2.39
C LEU A 368 22.30 9.51 -1.49
N ALA A 369 23.52 9.30 -1.98
CA ALA A 369 24.60 8.71 -1.18
C ALA A 369 25.11 9.66 -0.09
N GLU A 370 25.09 10.96 -0.33
CA GLU A 370 25.50 11.99 0.64
C GLU A 370 24.51 12.11 1.80
N ARG A 371 23.20 12.10 1.50
CA ARG A 371 22.13 12.22 2.51
C ARG A 371 20.98 11.29 2.18
N PRO A 372 20.46 10.53 3.14
CA PRO A 372 19.32 9.62 2.96
C PRO A 372 18.00 10.40 2.92
N GLU A 373 17.80 11.25 1.94
CA GLU A 373 16.59 12.03 1.69
C GLU A 373 16.11 11.77 0.26
N PRO A 374 14.81 11.90 -0.06
CA PRO A 374 14.32 11.74 -1.42
C PRO A 374 15.03 12.64 -2.42
N VAL A 375 15.46 12.08 -3.56
CA VAL A 375 16.04 12.80 -4.68
C VAL A 375 15.16 12.63 -5.90
N PHE A 376 14.81 13.74 -6.55
CA PHE A 376 14.00 13.71 -7.76
C PHE A 376 14.89 13.61 -9.02
N ILE A 377 14.43 12.78 -9.95
CA ILE A 377 14.98 12.67 -11.30
C ILE A 377 13.86 13.03 -12.27
N LEU A 378 13.82 14.27 -12.72
CA LEU A 378 12.93 14.68 -13.79
C LEU A 378 13.60 14.38 -15.12
N ALA A 379 12.84 13.84 -16.07
CA ALA A 379 13.36 13.55 -17.40
C ALA A 379 12.24 13.65 -18.43
N THR A 380 12.55 14.08 -19.64
CA THR A 380 11.57 14.07 -20.72
C THR A 380 11.18 12.64 -21.09
N GLN A 381 9.98 12.45 -21.61
CA GLN A 381 9.50 11.13 -22.02
C GLN A 381 10.50 10.43 -22.96
N GLY A 382 11.02 11.13 -23.95
CA GLY A 382 11.99 10.56 -24.91
C GLY A 382 13.28 10.08 -24.24
N VAL A 383 13.74 10.74 -23.16
CA VAL A 383 14.86 10.30 -22.33
C VAL A 383 14.51 9.04 -21.55
N LEU A 384 13.32 9.01 -20.93
CA LEU A 384 12.86 7.85 -20.15
C LEU A 384 12.61 6.61 -21.00
N GLU A 385 12.33 6.77 -22.30
CA GLU A 385 12.12 5.67 -23.24
C GLU A 385 13.40 5.30 -24.02
N SER A 386 14.50 6.01 -23.80
CA SER A 386 15.71 5.83 -24.58
C SER A 386 16.41 4.48 -24.30
N ARG A 387 16.91 3.88 -25.38
CA ARG A 387 17.71 2.65 -25.38
C ARG A 387 18.94 2.86 -26.27
N PRO A 388 19.95 3.58 -25.78
CA PRO A 388 21.15 3.83 -26.58
C PRO A 388 21.84 2.53 -26.98
N ALA A 389 22.37 2.51 -28.20
CA ALA A 389 23.05 1.33 -28.77
C ALA A 389 24.30 0.92 -27.99
N GLN A 390 24.93 1.87 -27.29
CA GLN A 390 26.06 1.61 -26.38
C GLN A 390 25.57 1.66 -24.93
N ALA A 391 26.01 0.70 -24.13
CA ALA A 391 25.71 0.70 -22.69
C ALA A 391 26.24 1.98 -22.05
N LEU A 392 25.38 2.64 -21.27
CA LEU A 392 25.77 3.78 -20.47
C LEU A 392 26.77 3.33 -19.40
N GLN A 393 27.87 4.05 -19.26
CA GLN A 393 28.81 3.85 -18.17
C GLN A 393 28.55 4.92 -17.11
N VAL A 394 27.59 4.64 -16.22
CA VAL A 394 27.30 5.51 -15.07
C VAL A 394 28.20 5.09 -13.92
N SER A 395 29.02 6.00 -13.41
CA SER A 395 29.87 5.72 -12.24
C SER A 395 28.99 5.70 -10.99
N LEU A 396 28.99 4.59 -10.30
CA LEU A 396 28.29 4.52 -9.03
C LEU A 396 29.15 5.18 -7.95
N PRO A 397 28.55 5.98 -7.05
CA PRO A 397 29.25 6.46 -5.87
C PRO A 397 29.86 5.27 -5.13
N ALA A 398 31.12 5.34 -4.81
CA ALA A 398 31.75 4.31 -4.02
C ALA A 398 30.87 4.02 -2.81
N LEU A 399 30.63 2.74 -2.52
CA LEU A 399 30.10 2.38 -1.21
C LEU A 399 31.10 3.01 -0.26
N ALA A 400 30.69 4.09 0.38
CA ALA A 400 31.52 4.62 1.46
C ALA A 400 31.80 3.41 2.34
N GLN A 401 33.02 2.93 2.33
CA GLN A 401 33.45 2.13 3.50
C GLN A 401 33.01 2.99 4.67
N PRO A 402 32.25 2.46 5.64
CA PRO A 402 31.84 3.26 6.76
C PRO A 402 33.13 3.97 7.20
N ALA A 403 33.24 5.25 6.80
CA ALA A 403 34.38 6.04 7.24
C ALA A 403 34.41 5.82 8.73
N PRO A 404 35.53 5.44 9.33
CA PRO A 404 35.56 5.23 10.76
C PRO A 404 34.88 6.46 11.33
N VAL A 405 33.71 6.24 11.97
CA VAL A 405 32.87 7.34 12.48
C VAL A 405 33.87 8.19 13.25
N PRO A 406 34.13 9.45 12.84
CA PRO A 406 35.13 10.24 13.52
C PRO A 406 34.82 10.15 15.00
N GLY A 407 35.80 9.73 15.81
CA GLY A 407 35.57 9.63 17.23
C GLY A 407 34.96 10.94 17.74
N PRO A 408 34.12 10.91 18.77
CA PRO A 408 33.47 12.13 19.25
C PRO A 408 34.52 13.23 19.47
N ASN A 409 34.23 14.43 18.98
CA ASN A 409 35.07 15.60 19.22
C ASN A 409 35.05 15.99 20.71
N GLU A 410 35.83 16.96 21.13
CA GLU A 410 35.94 17.33 22.54
C GLU A 410 34.59 17.74 23.14
N THR A 411 33.79 18.52 22.43
CA THR A 411 32.45 18.95 22.87
C THR A 411 31.51 17.74 22.99
N GLN A 412 31.55 16.83 22.02
CA GLN A 412 30.74 15.59 22.06
C GLN A 412 31.18 14.66 23.19
N ARG A 413 32.49 14.56 23.47
CA ARG A 413 32.99 13.78 24.60
C ARG A 413 32.53 14.36 25.94
N ALA A 414 32.62 15.67 26.12
CA ALA A 414 32.14 16.33 27.31
C ALA A 414 30.62 16.11 27.52
N ALA A 415 29.83 16.18 26.42
CA ALA A 415 28.39 15.89 26.48
C ALA A 415 28.09 14.41 26.80
N LEU A 416 28.88 13.48 26.26
CA LEU A 416 28.77 12.04 26.59
C LEU A 416 29.15 11.76 28.05
N ASP A 417 30.19 12.38 28.56
CA ASP A 417 30.61 12.23 29.96
C ASP A 417 29.55 12.79 30.93
N GLU A 418 28.91 13.91 30.59
CA GLU A 418 27.80 14.46 31.36
C GLU A 418 26.56 13.55 31.28
N ALA A 419 26.23 13.02 30.12
CA ALA A 419 25.16 12.04 29.99
C ALA A 419 25.42 10.79 30.85
N MET A 420 26.67 10.29 30.88
CA MET A 420 27.05 9.17 31.71
C MET A 420 26.94 9.49 33.21
N ARG A 421 27.33 10.70 33.63
CA ARG A 421 27.15 11.16 34.98
C ARG A 421 25.67 11.17 35.40
N LEU A 422 24.80 11.64 34.53
CA LEU A 422 23.32 11.59 34.74
C LEU A 422 22.84 10.13 34.86
N ILE A 423 23.32 9.24 34.03
CA ILE A 423 22.88 7.84 34.00
C ILE A 423 23.41 7.05 35.20
N ASN A 424 24.69 7.20 35.55
CA ASN A 424 25.36 6.38 36.58
C ASN A 424 25.24 6.92 38.01
N GLN A 425 25.30 8.23 38.20
CA GLN A 425 25.57 8.82 39.53
C GLN A 425 24.45 9.71 40.08
N GLN A 426 23.62 10.26 39.21
CA GLN A 426 22.57 11.17 39.72
C GLN A 426 21.35 10.39 40.20
N PRO A 427 20.85 10.68 41.39
CA PRO A 427 19.65 10.03 41.94
C PRO A 427 18.37 10.57 41.30
N MET A 428 18.39 10.71 39.97
CA MET A 428 17.24 11.21 39.23
C MET A 428 16.53 10.09 38.51
N HIS A 429 15.22 10.27 38.40
CA HIS A 429 14.39 9.42 37.56
C HIS A 429 14.57 9.79 36.10
N ILE A 430 14.94 8.83 35.25
CA ILE A 430 15.22 9.03 33.84
C ILE A 430 14.13 8.41 33.02
N LEU A 431 13.57 9.20 32.11
CA LEU A 431 12.66 8.76 31.08
C LEU A 431 13.32 8.89 29.70
N TRP A 432 13.44 7.77 28.97
CA TRP A 432 13.85 7.77 27.58
C TRP A 432 12.60 7.74 26.69
N PHE A 433 12.36 8.82 26.00
CA PHE A 433 11.36 8.96 24.96
C PHE A 433 12.01 8.56 23.63
N CYS A 434 11.51 7.48 23.02
CA CYS A 434 12.12 6.88 21.85
C CYS A 434 11.41 7.24 20.56
N GLY A 435 12.14 7.85 19.61
CA GLY A 435 11.72 8.00 18.23
C GLY A 435 11.93 6.74 17.40
N HIS A 436 12.19 6.89 16.12
CA HIS A 436 12.40 5.73 15.23
C HIS A 436 13.71 5.00 15.58
N LEU A 437 13.58 3.73 15.96
CA LEU A 437 14.70 2.84 16.29
C LEU A 437 14.76 1.67 15.32
N SER A 438 15.95 1.33 14.84
CA SER A 438 16.19 0.06 14.19
C SER A 438 15.98 -1.10 15.16
N THR A 439 15.87 -2.32 14.64
CA THR A 439 15.70 -3.51 15.49
C THR A 439 16.84 -3.68 16.48
N ASP A 440 18.10 -3.47 16.04
CA ASP A 440 19.28 -3.53 16.92
C ASP A 440 19.25 -2.40 17.96
N GLN A 441 19.02 -1.17 17.54
CA GLN A 441 18.94 -0.02 18.44
C GLN A 441 17.87 -0.22 19.53
N ARG A 442 16.73 -0.77 19.18
CA ARG A 442 15.65 -1.09 20.12
C ARG A 442 16.09 -2.11 21.14
N ALA A 443 16.73 -3.19 20.72
CA ALA A 443 17.25 -4.23 21.63
C ALA A 443 18.30 -3.65 22.59
N ARG A 444 19.18 -2.78 22.11
CA ARG A 444 20.20 -2.10 22.93
C ARG A 444 19.57 -1.15 23.94
N VAL A 445 18.64 -0.31 23.51
CA VAL A 445 17.87 0.60 24.39
C VAL A 445 17.20 -0.16 25.52
N GLN A 446 16.52 -1.27 25.21
CA GLN A 446 15.84 -2.09 26.22
C GLN A 446 16.81 -2.72 27.21
N ARG A 447 17.94 -3.23 26.71
CA ARG A 447 18.99 -3.82 27.55
C ARG A 447 19.60 -2.79 28.53
N ILE A 448 19.90 -1.59 28.02
CA ILE A 448 20.42 -0.49 28.84
C ILE A 448 19.37 -0.07 29.87
N ALA A 449 18.12 0.11 29.46
CA ALA A 449 17.05 0.52 30.35
C ALA A 449 16.81 -0.45 31.51
N ARG A 450 16.83 -1.76 31.23
CA ARG A 450 16.74 -2.80 32.28
C ARG A 450 17.89 -2.71 33.28
N ARG A 451 19.13 -2.50 32.80
CA ARG A 451 20.32 -2.43 33.64
C ARG A 451 20.39 -1.14 34.47
N ALA A 452 19.95 -0.03 33.90
CA ALA A 452 20.06 1.29 34.51
C ALA A 452 18.80 1.79 35.24
N GLY A 453 17.71 1.01 35.24
CA GLY A 453 16.43 1.43 35.83
C GLY A 453 15.77 2.62 35.12
N ILE A 454 15.96 2.74 33.79
CA ILE A 454 15.46 3.83 33.00
C ILE A 454 14.03 3.51 32.55
N ALA A 455 13.11 4.48 32.70
CA ALA A 455 11.76 4.41 32.18
C ALA A 455 11.77 4.61 30.67
N LEU A 456 10.84 3.93 29.95
CA LEU A 456 10.73 4.02 28.49
C LEU A 456 9.35 4.51 28.08
N ALA A 457 9.31 5.33 27.02
CA ALA A 457 8.10 5.82 26.39
C ALA A 457 8.22 5.85 24.88
N ASP A 458 7.11 5.63 24.18
CA ASP A 458 6.93 5.90 22.76
C ASP A 458 5.95 7.07 22.54
N SER A 459 5.54 7.30 21.31
CA SER A 459 4.62 8.39 20.97
C SER A 459 3.56 7.96 19.94
N ILE A 460 2.54 8.83 19.80
CA ILE A 460 1.56 8.67 18.74
C ILE A 460 2.17 8.81 17.34
N THR A 461 3.29 9.53 17.21
CA THR A 461 3.94 9.72 15.91
C THR A 461 4.71 8.48 15.45
N GLN A 462 5.18 7.68 16.39
CA GLN A 462 5.94 6.44 16.15
C GLN A 462 5.57 5.39 17.19
N PRO A 463 4.32 4.92 17.21
CA PRO A 463 3.82 3.98 18.18
C PRO A 463 4.53 2.63 18.04
N GLY A 464 4.98 2.07 19.15
CA GLY A 464 5.73 0.81 19.19
C GLY A 464 7.20 0.92 18.79
N SER A 465 7.74 2.14 18.62
CA SER A 465 9.21 2.33 18.54
C SER A 465 9.91 1.69 19.72
N ILE A 466 9.31 1.81 20.89
CA ILE A 466 9.51 0.98 22.05
C ILE A 466 8.12 0.60 22.57
N GLY A 467 7.87 -0.64 22.96
CA GLY A 467 6.54 -1.10 23.36
C GLY A 467 6.53 -1.89 24.64
N PRO A 468 5.34 -2.22 25.17
CA PRO A 468 5.21 -2.99 26.40
C PRO A 468 5.64 -4.45 26.28
N TYR A 469 5.74 -4.98 25.06
CA TYR A 469 6.13 -6.36 24.80
C TYR A 469 7.28 -6.44 23.82
N GLN A 470 8.19 -7.36 24.06
CA GLN A 470 9.26 -7.76 23.15
C GLN A 470 9.28 -9.28 23.04
N HIS A 471 9.10 -9.83 21.84
CA HIS A 471 9.05 -11.28 21.62
C HIS A 471 8.09 -12.02 22.56
N GLY A 472 6.94 -11.39 22.88
CA GLY A 472 5.94 -11.91 23.80
C GLY A 472 6.21 -11.62 25.29
N GLU A 473 7.43 -11.21 25.65
CA GLU A 473 7.78 -10.87 27.03
C GLU A 473 7.41 -9.43 27.39
N TYR A 474 6.81 -9.27 28.56
CA TYR A 474 6.47 -7.95 29.10
C TYR A 474 7.73 -7.15 29.47
N LEU A 475 7.75 -5.87 29.10
CA LEU A 475 8.86 -4.95 29.37
C LEU A 475 8.51 -4.02 30.55
N PRO A 476 8.99 -4.30 31.78
CA PRO A 476 8.59 -3.54 32.97
C PRO A 476 9.10 -2.09 32.98
N ASN A 477 10.06 -1.75 32.15
CA ASN A 477 10.57 -0.38 32.03
C ASN A 477 9.65 0.53 31.18
N TYR A 478 8.76 -0.05 30.36
CA TYR A 478 7.85 0.72 29.53
C TYR A 478 6.69 1.27 30.37
N LEU A 479 6.52 2.60 30.40
CA LEU A 479 5.48 3.27 31.18
C LEU A 479 4.26 3.68 30.35
N GLY A 480 4.38 3.77 29.03
CA GLY A 480 3.29 4.16 28.15
C GLY A 480 3.71 5.19 27.10
N PRO A 481 2.77 5.68 26.27
CA PRO A 481 3.05 6.74 25.30
C PRO A 481 3.07 8.12 25.94
N LEU A 482 4.00 8.96 25.44
CA LEU A 482 4.05 10.40 25.72
C LEU A 482 3.77 11.15 24.42
N SER A 483 2.75 11.99 24.39
CA SER A 483 2.32 12.70 23.19
C SER A 483 1.53 13.98 23.52
N LEU A 484 1.05 14.67 22.52
CA LEU A 484 0.31 15.93 22.62
C LEU A 484 -0.77 15.95 23.73
N TYR A 485 -1.46 14.84 23.94
CA TYR A 485 -2.52 14.73 24.96
C TYR A 485 -2.07 14.05 26.26
N GLY A 486 -0.79 13.79 26.43
CA GLY A 486 -0.21 13.25 27.64
C GLY A 486 -0.68 11.86 28.08
N PHE A 487 -1.11 11.02 27.20
CA PHE A 487 -1.91 9.81 27.31
C PHE A 487 -1.68 8.90 28.51
N SER A 488 -0.43 8.68 28.92
CA SER A 488 -0.12 7.71 29.98
C SER A 488 -0.24 8.35 31.38
N ARG A 489 -1.11 7.77 32.20
CA ARG A 489 -1.22 8.13 33.62
C ARG A 489 0.06 7.77 34.39
N ARG A 490 0.74 6.68 34.02
CA ARG A 490 2.00 6.25 34.62
C ARG A 490 3.10 7.27 34.39
N ILE A 491 3.24 7.77 33.14
CA ILE A 491 4.22 8.81 32.82
C ILE A 491 3.85 10.11 33.53
N TYR A 492 2.57 10.47 33.57
CA TYR A 492 2.16 11.65 34.34
C TYR A 492 2.62 11.57 35.80
N LYS A 493 2.33 10.46 36.49
CA LYS A 493 2.73 10.23 37.88
C LYS A 493 4.22 10.00 38.08
N PHE A 494 4.92 9.60 37.02
CA PHE A 494 6.37 9.51 37.04
C PHE A 494 7.02 10.90 37.07
N LEU A 495 6.47 11.85 36.29
CA LEU A 495 7.01 13.21 36.11
C LEU A 495 6.43 14.25 37.08
N HIS A 496 5.35 13.92 37.79
CA HIS A 496 4.65 14.85 38.69
C HIS A 496 4.48 14.27 40.11
N THR A 497 4.61 15.11 41.11
CA THR A 497 4.22 14.86 42.51
C THR A 497 3.20 15.94 42.91
N ASP A 498 2.08 15.55 43.51
CA ASP A 498 1.00 16.44 43.92
C ASP A 498 0.55 17.43 42.83
N HIS A 499 0.49 16.99 41.59
CA HIS A 499 0.14 17.74 40.37
C HIS A 499 1.17 18.80 39.92
N GLU A 500 2.30 18.90 40.58
CA GLU A 500 3.42 19.76 40.17
C GLU A 500 4.48 18.89 39.46
N ILE A 501 5.11 19.43 38.40
CA ILE A 501 6.27 18.79 37.77
C ILE A 501 7.40 18.70 38.78
N ASN A 502 8.00 17.53 38.93
CA ASN A 502 9.16 17.37 39.75
C ASN A 502 10.30 18.29 39.29
N ASP A 503 11.17 18.67 40.24
CA ASP A 503 12.27 19.58 39.94
C ASP A 503 13.31 18.95 38.97
N THR A 504 14.12 19.82 38.37
CA THR A 504 15.14 19.44 37.38
C THR A 504 16.30 18.64 37.94
N ASP A 505 16.45 18.63 39.27
CA ASP A 505 17.50 17.88 39.95
C ASP A 505 17.07 16.44 40.27
N SER A 506 15.74 16.19 40.29
CA SER A 506 15.16 14.88 40.59
C SER A 506 14.79 14.05 39.39
N GLN A 507 14.73 14.64 38.19
CA GLN A 507 14.34 13.94 36.96
C GLN A 507 14.93 14.54 35.69
N CYS A 508 15.08 13.72 34.64
CA CYS A 508 15.37 14.18 33.31
C CYS A 508 14.69 13.35 32.21
N VAL A 509 14.44 13.97 31.07
CA VAL A 509 13.85 13.32 29.91
C VAL A 509 14.83 13.32 28.75
N PHE A 510 15.18 12.15 28.26
CA PHE A 510 16.00 11.97 27.07
C PHE A 510 15.09 11.77 25.86
N PHE A 511 15.20 12.60 24.88
CA PHE A 511 14.57 12.41 23.57
C PHE A 511 15.59 11.71 22.64
N ILE A 512 15.40 10.41 22.49
CA ILE A 512 16.29 9.53 21.74
C ILE A 512 15.85 9.47 20.28
N LYS A 513 16.67 9.96 19.36
CA LYS A 513 16.39 9.99 17.90
C LYS A 513 15.03 10.57 17.58
N SER A 514 14.63 11.58 18.32
CA SER A 514 13.34 12.28 18.19
C SER A 514 13.51 13.77 18.14
N LYS A 515 12.67 14.42 17.37
CA LYS A 515 12.49 15.87 17.41
C LYS A 515 11.45 16.19 18.47
N VAL A 516 11.75 17.16 19.33
CA VAL A 516 10.78 17.66 20.31
C VAL A 516 9.81 18.61 19.59
N ASP A 517 8.57 18.21 19.43
CA ASP A 517 7.51 19.01 18.85
C ASP A 517 6.17 18.79 19.57
N GLN A 518 5.14 19.54 19.18
CA GLN A 518 3.84 19.48 19.82
C GLN A 518 3.18 18.08 19.78
N ALA A 519 3.45 17.28 18.74
CA ALA A 519 2.88 15.93 18.65
C ALA A 519 3.57 14.93 19.58
N THR A 520 4.84 15.19 19.95
CA THR A 520 5.65 14.27 20.76
C THR A 520 5.62 14.56 22.26
N THR A 521 5.03 15.67 22.68
CA THR A 521 4.97 16.04 24.10
C THR A 521 3.73 16.87 24.45
N PRO A 522 3.13 16.65 25.63
CA PRO A 522 2.03 17.50 26.12
C PRO A 522 2.51 18.81 26.74
N PHE A 523 3.82 18.98 26.93
CA PHE A 523 4.37 20.17 27.59
C PHE A 523 4.46 21.36 26.65
N SER A 524 4.17 22.53 27.18
CA SER A 524 4.46 23.77 26.48
C SER A 524 5.98 24.02 26.41
N GLU A 525 6.42 24.82 25.44
CA GLU A 525 7.82 25.23 25.32
C GLU A 525 8.35 25.89 26.63
N GLY A 526 7.51 26.69 27.30
CA GLY A 526 7.87 27.33 28.56
C GLY A 526 8.14 26.33 29.67
N LYS A 527 7.40 25.21 29.74
CA LYS A 527 7.63 24.15 30.73
C LYS A 527 8.88 23.36 30.40
N LEU A 528 9.09 23.02 29.12
CA LEU A 528 10.30 22.35 28.67
C LEU A 528 11.57 23.14 29.01
N LYS A 529 11.51 24.46 28.85
CA LYS A 529 12.65 25.34 29.14
C LYS A 529 12.97 25.52 30.62
N ARG A 530 11.99 25.47 31.51
CA ARG A 530 12.14 25.94 32.90
C ARG A 530 11.90 24.88 33.96
N GLN A 531 11.17 23.82 33.62
CA GLN A 531 10.70 22.82 34.59
C GLN A 531 11.14 21.39 34.30
N LEU A 532 11.74 21.15 33.15
CA LEU A 532 12.25 19.83 32.77
C LEU A 532 13.71 19.93 32.38
N LYS A 533 14.51 18.97 32.80
CA LYS A 533 15.84 18.77 32.27
C LYS A 533 15.74 17.94 31.01
N VAL A 534 16.04 18.56 29.86
CA VAL A 534 15.88 17.98 28.52
C VAL A 534 17.24 17.59 27.98
N VAL A 535 17.39 16.31 27.66
CA VAL A 535 18.54 15.77 26.94
C VAL A 535 18.09 15.29 25.58
N GLN A 536 18.78 15.68 24.51
CA GLN A 536 18.48 15.19 23.15
C GLN A 536 19.67 14.44 22.55
N VAL A 537 19.41 13.25 22.02
CA VAL A 537 20.38 12.45 21.24
C VAL A 537 19.89 12.39 19.80
N ASN A 538 20.53 13.14 18.91
CA ASN A 538 20.16 13.18 17.49
C ASN A 538 21.35 13.57 16.63
N HIS A 539 21.60 12.83 15.55
CA HIS A 539 22.67 13.14 14.59
C HIS A 539 22.35 14.33 13.67
N ASN A 540 21.09 14.74 13.62
CA ASN A 540 20.65 15.87 12.83
C ASN A 540 20.49 17.13 13.73
N PRO A 541 21.40 18.10 13.63
CA PRO A 541 21.35 19.28 14.50
C PRO A 541 20.07 20.12 14.33
N ARG A 542 19.40 20.01 13.17
CA ARG A 542 18.11 20.67 12.94
C ARG A 542 16.94 20.06 13.74
N HIS A 543 17.14 18.87 14.29
CA HIS A 543 16.17 18.21 15.17
C HIS A 543 16.42 18.49 16.65
N ILE A 544 17.55 19.10 17.00
CA ILE A 544 17.85 19.51 18.38
C ILE A 544 17.18 20.86 18.66
N SER A 545 16.40 20.89 19.73
CA SER A 545 15.65 22.08 20.12
C SER A 545 16.56 23.11 20.82
N PRO A 546 16.34 24.41 20.64
CA PRO A 546 17.18 25.45 21.24
C PRO A 546 17.07 25.55 22.78
N PHE A 547 16.11 24.84 23.37
CA PHE A 547 15.90 24.73 24.82
C PHE A 547 16.41 23.42 25.40
N THR A 548 17.20 22.67 24.66
CA THR A 548 17.83 21.44 25.15
C THR A 548 18.98 21.77 26.10
N ASP A 549 18.92 21.19 27.31
CA ASP A 549 19.95 21.43 28.34
C ASP A 549 21.25 20.68 28.02
N LEU A 550 21.12 19.46 27.47
CA LEU A 550 22.27 18.67 27.02
C LEU A 550 22.03 18.12 25.62
N ALA A 551 22.73 18.67 24.67
CA ALA A 551 22.65 18.26 23.27
C ALA A 551 23.77 17.25 22.94
N LEU A 552 23.37 16.05 22.49
CA LEU A 552 24.24 14.99 22.00
C LEU A 552 24.09 14.92 20.47
N ASP A 553 24.77 15.83 19.77
CA ASP A 553 24.81 15.89 18.30
C ASP A 553 25.76 14.82 17.75
N LEU A 554 25.29 13.57 17.74
CA LEU A 554 26.03 12.41 17.27
C LEU A 554 25.07 11.24 16.90
N PRO A 555 25.55 10.25 16.12
CA PRO A 555 24.78 9.06 15.81
C PRO A 555 24.36 8.31 17.07
N LEU A 556 23.10 7.81 17.06
CA LEU A 556 22.57 7.04 18.21
C LEU A 556 23.45 5.83 18.56
N ASP A 557 23.99 5.14 17.55
CA ASP A 557 24.85 3.97 17.79
C ASP A 557 26.15 4.32 18.53
N THR A 558 26.70 5.50 18.29
CA THR A 558 27.85 6.03 19.06
C THR A 558 27.47 6.29 20.52
N PHE A 559 26.29 6.89 20.76
CA PHE A 559 25.78 7.10 22.11
C PHE A 559 25.55 5.76 22.84
N LEU A 560 24.83 4.82 22.18
CA LEU A 560 24.53 3.51 22.80
C LEU A 560 25.80 2.72 23.09
N ALA A 561 26.78 2.71 22.18
CA ALA A 561 28.06 2.03 22.40
C ALA A 561 28.84 2.65 23.60
N HIS A 562 28.84 3.98 23.69
CA HIS A 562 29.46 4.68 24.81
C HIS A 562 28.78 4.34 26.15
N VAL A 563 27.43 4.35 26.19
CA VAL A 563 26.67 3.97 27.37
C VAL A 563 26.93 2.52 27.74
N GLU A 564 26.85 1.58 26.81
CA GLU A 564 27.08 0.14 27.05
C GLU A 564 28.47 -0.14 27.65
N SER A 565 29.49 0.59 27.15
CA SER A 565 30.89 0.39 27.59
C SER A 565 31.20 1.00 28.98
N ARG A 566 30.42 1.98 29.44
CA ARG A 566 30.67 2.73 30.69
C ARG A 566 29.51 2.68 31.69
N LEU A 567 28.53 1.80 31.46
CA LEU A 567 27.36 1.68 32.34
C LEU A 567 27.76 1.02 33.65
N ASP A 568 27.82 1.85 34.70
CA ASP A 568 28.14 1.45 36.07
C ASP A 568 27.28 2.31 37.03
N VAL A 569 26.02 1.93 37.14
CA VAL A 569 25.03 2.68 37.91
C VAL A 569 25.23 2.43 39.37
N ASP A 570 25.32 3.48 40.17
CA ASP A 570 25.36 3.39 41.63
C ASP A 570 24.19 2.54 42.17
N ASP A 571 24.49 1.61 43.07
CA ASP A 571 23.51 0.64 43.58
C ASP A 571 22.32 1.28 44.31
N GLU A 572 22.51 2.42 44.97
CA GLU A 572 21.45 3.16 45.62
C GLU A 572 20.55 3.83 44.60
N VAL A 573 21.14 4.50 43.62
CA VAL A 573 20.42 5.10 42.47
C VAL A 573 19.61 4.06 41.71
N LEU A 574 20.20 2.91 41.43
CA LEU A 574 19.51 1.83 40.73
C LEU A 574 18.33 1.27 41.54
N ARG A 575 18.49 1.16 42.84
CA ARG A 575 17.46 0.68 43.78
C ARG A 575 16.27 1.62 43.82
N GLU A 576 16.52 2.93 43.90
CA GLU A 576 15.50 3.97 43.88
C GLU A 576 14.73 3.98 42.56
N ARG A 577 15.43 3.95 41.41
CA ARG A 577 14.80 3.91 40.06
C ARG A 577 13.93 2.67 39.89
N LYS A 578 14.39 1.49 40.26
CA LYS A 578 13.60 0.25 40.22
C LYS A 578 12.39 0.29 41.13
N ALA A 579 12.52 0.89 42.32
CA ALA A 579 11.40 1.08 43.23
C ALA A 579 10.35 2.01 42.63
N LYS A 580 10.74 3.14 42.03
CA LYS A 580 9.83 4.06 41.33
C LYS A 580 9.14 3.36 40.17
N LEU A 581 9.86 2.61 39.30
CA LEU A 581 9.28 1.84 38.20
C LEU A 581 8.25 0.85 38.72
N SER A 582 8.58 0.10 39.78
CA SER A 582 7.65 -0.87 40.37
C SER A 582 6.36 -0.25 40.86
N VAL A 583 6.45 0.94 41.48
CA VAL A 583 5.24 1.70 41.89
C VAL A 583 4.44 2.13 40.66
N MET A 584 5.10 2.66 39.62
CA MET A 584 4.40 3.09 38.39
C MET A 584 3.68 1.91 37.69
N GLN A 585 4.30 0.73 37.64
CA GLN A 585 3.69 -0.44 37.02
C GLN A 585 2.40 -0.92 37.72
N LYS A 586 2.29 -0.69 39.00
CA LYS A 586 1.06 -1.00 39.77
C LYS A 586 -0.07 -0.02 39.56
N LEU A 587 0.21 1.16 38.98
CA LEU A 587 -0.84 2.14 38.70
C LEU A 587 -1.68 1.71 37.49
N PRO A 588 -3.00 1.72 37.62
CA PRO A 588 -3.86 1.44 36.46
C PRO A 588 -3.78 2.59 35.46
N GLU A 589 -3.65 2.26 34.19
CA GLU A 589 -3.76 3.24 33.09
C GLU A 589 -5.21 3.65 32.83
N THR A 590 -6.16 2.77 33.12
CA THR A 590 -7.60 3.00 32.94
C THR A 590 -8.17 3.86 34.05
N VAL A 591 -9.10 4.72 33.70
CA VAL A 591 -9.92 5.46 34.65
C VAL A 591 -11.28 4.76 34.79
N PRO A 592 -12.01 4.94 35.92
CA PRO A 592 -13.30 4.25 36.14
C PRO A 592 -14.32 4.48 35.04
N THR A 593 -14.32 5.65 34.40
CA THR A 593 -15.21 5.98 33.29
C THR A 593 -14.96 5.13 32.02
N ASP A 594 -13.75 4.60 31.83
CA ASP A 594 -13.42 3.73 30.72
C ASP A 594 -14.11 2.37 30.79
N CYS A 595 -14.57 1.99 32.01
CA CYS A 595 -15.21 0.71 32.27
C CYS A 595 -16.75 0.77 32.16
N ILE A 596 -17.31 1.95 31.92
CA ILE A 596 -18.77 2.12 31.86
C ILE A 596 -19.29 1.71 30.48
N ARG A 597 -20.12 0.69 30.48
CA ARG A 597 -20.82 0.26 29.27
C ARG A 597 -22.00 1.18 29.00
N THR A 598 -22.05 1.74 27.82
CA THR A 598 -23.17 2.55 27.30
C THR A 598 -23.61 2.02 25.95
N THR A 599 -24.77 2.44 25.47
CA THR A 599 -25.28 2.12 24.14
C THR A 599 -25.72 3.42 23.47
N PRO A 600 -25.06 3.85 22.39
CA PRO A 600 -23.86 3.32 21.77
C PRO A 600 -22.63 3.32 22.72
N MET A 601 -21.62 2.49 22.40
CA MET A 601 -20.38 2.42 23.19
C MET A 601 -19.59 3.73 23.15
N THR A 602 -18.89 4.05 24.24
CA THR A 602 -17.83 5.05 24.18
C THR A 602 -16.57 4.49 23.51
N ALA A 603 -15.77 5.36 22.91
CA ALA A 603 -14.46 4.96 22.36
C ALA A 603 -13.56 4.36 23.45
N ASN A 604 -13.60 4.92 24.66
CA ASN A 604 -12.79 4.43 25.77
C ASN A 604 -13.19 3.04 26.23
N TYR A 605 -14.50 2.76 26.34
CA TYR A 605 -14.99 1.43 26.69
C TYR A 605 -14.55 0.39 25.65
N PHE A 606 -14.74 0.70 24.35
CA PHE A 606 -14.32 -0.19 23.28
C PHE A 606 -12.82 -0.49 23.35
N PHE A 607 -11.98 0.55 23.42
CA PHE A 607 -10.52 0.36 23.44
C PHE A 607 -9.99 -0.23 24.74
N HIS A 608 -10.64 0.02 25.87
CA HIS A 608 -10.33 -0.65 27.12
C HIS A 608 -10.54 -2.16 27.02
N ARG A 609 -11.70 -2.56 26.49
CA ARG A 609 -12.04 -3.98 26.27
C ARG A 609 -11.14 -4.63 25.23
N LEU A 610 -10.92 -3.95 24.11
CA LEU A 610 -10.02 -4.44 23.05
C LEU A 610 -8.57 -4.56 23.56
N GLY A 611 -8.12 -3.61 24.34
CA GLY A 611 -6.80 -3.66 24.96
C GLY A 611 -6.62 -4.83 25.93
N ALA A 612 -7.66 -5.19 26.68
CA ALA A 612 -7.65 -6.38 27.53
C ALA A 612 -7.59 -7.66 26.69
N LEU A 613 -8.44 -7.76 25.67
CA LEU A 613 -8.46 -8.90 24.73
C LEU A 613 -7.11 -9.08 24.03
N VAL A 614 -6.55 -8.02 23.46
CA VAL A 614 -5.27 -8.10 22.75
C VAL A 614 -4.13 -8.47 23.70
N ARG A 615 -4.15 -7.98 24.94
CA ARG A 615 -3.17 -8.40 25.96
C ARG A 615 -3.24 -9.90 26.22
N ASP A 616 -4.44 -10.41 26.44
CA ASP A 616 -4.66 -11.83 26.65
C ASP A 616 -4.17 -12.68 25.46
N LEU A 617 -4.46 -12.26 24.23
CA LEU A 617 -3.95 -12.91 23.02
C LEU A 617 -2.41 -12.89 22.94
N ILE A 618 -1.76 -11.78 23.31
CA ILE A 618 -0.30 -11.66 23.31
C ILE A 618 0.30 -12.62 24.34
N GLU A 619 -0.26 -12.64 25.56
CA GLU A 619 0.29 -13.40 26.68
C GLU A 619 -0.02 -14.91 26.60
N GLN A 620 -1.15 -15.29 26.04
CA GLN A 620 -1.60 -16.68 25.99
C GLN A 620 -1.38 -17.36 24.62
N GLU A 621 -1.41 -16.60 23.52
CA GLU A 621 -1.41 -17.14 22.16
C GLU A 621 -0.22 -16.62 21.30
N ASP A 622 0.74 -15.92 21.92
CA ASP A 622 1.87 -15.25 21.20
C ASP A 622 1.40 -14.39 20.01
N TYR A 623 0.24 -13.75 20.15
CA TYR A 623 -0.32 -12.90 19.12
C TYR A 623 0.58 -11.71 18.84
N ARG A 624 0.96 -11.52 17.58
CA ARG A 624 1.81 -10.41 17.12
C ARG A 624 1.16 -9.68 15.98
N TYR A 625 1.28 -8.35 16.00
CA TYR A 625 0.69 -7.51 15.00
C TYR A 625 1.46 -6.21 14.75
N ILE A 626 1.30 -5.67 13.55
CA ILE A 626 1.67 -4.31 13.18
C ILE A 626 0.44 -3.42 13.35
N GLY A 627 0.55 -2.37 14.15
CA GLY A 627 -0.52 -1.40 14.33
C GLY A 627 -0.50 -0.32 13.26
N VAL A 628 -1.68 0.08 12.78
CA VAL A 628 -1.87 1.17 11.81
C VAL A 628 -2.85 2.18 12.41
N TYR A 629 -2.40 3.41 12.62
CA TYR A 629 -3.11 4.41 13.43
C TYR A 629 -3.36 5.68 12.62
N ASP A 630 -4.60 5.92 12.23
CA ASP A 630 -4.93 7.13 11.48
C ASP A 630 -5.06 8.36 12.38
N VAL A 631 -5.05 9.54 11.76
CA VAL A 631 -5.22 10.82 12.44
C VAL A 631 -6.63 10.93 12.99
N GLY A 632 -6.71 11.24 14.26
CA GLY A 632 -8.00 11.40 14.94
C GLY A 632 -8.02 10.64 16.27
N ARG A 633 -9.18 10.64 16.89
CA ARG A 633 -9.42 9.97 18.17
C ARG A 633 -9.17 8.45 18.07
N CYS A 634 -9.43 7.86 16.92
CA CYS A 634 -9.14 6.45 16.62
C CYS A 634 -7.69 6.06 16.93
N GLY A 635 -6.72 6.79 16.36
CA GLY A 635 -5.30 6.53 16.61
C GLY A 635 -4.89 6.84 18.05
N ILE A 636 -5.38 7.95 18.60
CA ILE A 636 -5.09 8.36 19.98
C ILE A 636 -5.53 7.30 20.98
N SER A 637 -6.78 6.89 20.92
CA SER A 637 -7.35 5.93 21.87
C SER A 637 -6.74 4.53 21.70
N ALA A 638 -6.44 4.12 20.48
CA ALA A 638 -5.75 2.86 20.22
C ALA A 638 -4.33 2.84 20.80
N VAL A 639 -3.52 3.87 20.53
CA VAL A 639 -2.14 3.96 21.06
C VAL A 639 -2.13 4.00 22.59
N ARG A 640 -3.12 4.62 23.20
CA ARG A 640 -3.26 4.67 24.66
C ARG A 640 -3.56 3.30 25.26
N ASN A 641 -4.50 2.54 24.69
CA ASN A 641 -5.14 1.42 25.37
C ASN A 641 -4.69 0.04 24.83
N VAL A 642 -4.35 -0.07 23.55
CA VAL A 642 -4.02 -1.36 22.94
C VAL A 642 -2.52 -1.63 23.03
N PRO A 643 -2.09 -2.73 23.68
CA PRO A 643 -0.66 -3.04 23.85
C PRO A 643 -0.03 -3.40 22.51
N ARG A 644 1.16 -2.89 22.25
CA ARG A 644 1.90 -3.05 20.99
C ARG A 644 2.98 -4.12 21.11
N THR A 645 3.11 -4.92 20.05
CA THR A 645 4.14 -5.97 19.94
C THR A 645 5.27 -5.61 18.97
N SER A 646 5.00 -4.64 18.10
CA SER A 646 5.89 -4.23 17.00
C SER A 646 5.77 -2.73 16.76
N PRO A 647 6.72 -2.11 16.06
CA PRO A 647 6.53 -0.77 15.50
C PRO A 647 5.29 -0.71 14.64
N GLY A 648 4.55 0.38 14.78
CA GLY A 648 3.37 0.65 13.98
C GLY A 648 3.52 1.88 13.09
N PHE A 649 2.67 1.99 12.10
CA PHE A 649 2.59 3.15 11.22
C PHE A 649 1.53 4.13 11.72
N SER A 650 1.86 5.41 11.71
CA SER A 650 0.96 6.45 12.21
C SER A 650 0.79 7.62 11.23
N GLY A 651 -0.44 7.94 10.91
CA GLY A 651 -0.82 9.16 10.19
C GLY A 651 -0.47 10.46 10.95
N TRP A 652 -0.18 10.38 12.24
CA TRP A 652 0.27 11.52 13.04
C TRP A 652 1.72 11.94 12.79
N TYR A 653 2.49 11.13 12.06
CA TYR A 653 3.88 11.44 11.79
C TYR A 653 4.01 12.71 10.93
N GLY A 654 4.87 13.63 11.36
CA GLY A 654 5.19 14.83 10.61
C GLY A 654 4.03 15.80 10.44
N ARG A 655 3.40 15.80 9.29
CA ARG A 655 2.29 16.73 8.94
C ARG A 655 0.92 16.31 9.49
N ALA A 656 0.80 15.13 10.06
CA ALA A 656 -0.45 14.59 10.60
C ALA A 656 -1.60 14.63 9.58
N LEU A 657 -1.46 13.90 8.48
CA LEU A 657 -2.44 13.87 7.39
C LEU A 657 -3.46 12.76 7.61
N MET A 658 -4.73 13.15 7.71
CA MET A 658 -5.86 12.21 7.82
C MET A 658 -5.99 11.37 6.55
N GLY A 659 -6.12 10.05 6.71
CA GLY A 659 -6.17 9.07 5.61
C GLY A 659 -4.82 8.45 5.24
N ASP A 660 -3.68 9.03 5.66
CA ASP A 660 -2.35 8.49 5.34
C ASP A 660 -2.18 7.07 5.88
N ALA A 661 -2.60 6.80 7.11
CA ALA A 661 -2.46 5.46 7.67
C ALA A 661 -3.34 4.44 6.92
N LEU A 662 -4.54 4.83 6.53
CA LEU A 662 -5.41 3.98 5.72
C LEU A 662 -4.83 3.72 4.32
N MET A 663 -4.21 4.73 3.70
CA MET A 663 -3.53 4.57 2.40
C MET A 663 -2.29 3.66 2.49
N ALA A 664 -1.58 3.65 3.63
CA ALA A 664 -0.43 2.77 3.85
C ALA A 664 -0.84 1.31 4.07
N LEU A 665 -2.07 1.07 4.51
CA LEU A 665 -2.52 -0.24 4.97
C LEU A 665 -2.34 -1.37 3.94
N PRO A 666 -2.69 -1.23 2.65
CA PRO A 666 -2.46 -2.29 1.67
C PRO A 666 -0.99 -2.67 1.55
N TYR A 667 -0.09 -1.69 1.52
CA TYR A 667 1.35 -1.93 1.48
C TYR A 667 1.84 -2.68 2.73
N ILE A 668 1.44 -2.22 3.92
CA ILE A 668 1.83 -2.84 5.19
C ILE A 668 1.31 -4.28 5.27
N ALA A 669 0.07 -4.50 4.85
CA ALA A 669 -0.58 -5.81 4.88
C ALA A 669 0.11 -6.84 4.00
N ILE A 670 0.59 -6.47 2.82
CA ILE A 670 1.30 -7.39 1.91
C ILE A 670 2.80 -7.50 2.21
N THR A 671 3.39 -6.49 2.86
CA THR A 671 4.84 -6.48 3.15
C THR A 671 5.14 -7.17 4.47
N GLY A 672 4.37 -6.91 5.52
CA GLY A 672 4.56 -7.51 6.82
C GLY A 672 4.19 -9.00 6.84
N SER A 673 4.91 -9.79 7.63
CA SER A 673 4.58 -11.21 7.87
C SER A 673 3.63 -11.40 9.07
N GLN A 674 3.43 -10.37 9.87
CA GLN A 674 2.58 -10.39 11.06
C GLN A 674 1.13 -10.02 10.72
N ASN A 675 0.22 -10.28 11.66
CA ASN A 675 -1.13 -9.74 11.63
C ASN A 675 -1.11 -8.20 11.58
N VAL A 676 -2.19 -7.58 11.14
CA VAL A 676 -2.31 -6.12 11.09
C VAL A 676 -3.60 -5.69 11.77
N LEU A 677 -3.49 -4.73 12.69
CA LEU A 677 -4.65 -4.06 13.30
C LEU A 677 -4.64 -2.59 12.88
N ALA A 678 -5.67 -2.17 12.17
CA ALA A 678 -5.83 -0.79 11.71
C ALA A 678 -6.98 -0.08 12.43
N PHE A 679 -6.72 1.15 12.88
CA PHE A 679 -7.66 1.98 13.63
C PHE A 679 -7.87 3.29 12.88
N VAL A 680 -9.04 3.45 12.31
CA VAL A 680 -9.36 4.51 11.35
C VAL A 680 -10.68 5.18 11.71
N GLY A 681 -10.77 6.49 11.58
CA GLY A 681 -12.02 7.22 11.75
C GLY A 681 -12.87 7.23 10.47
N ASP A 682 -14.16 7.46 10.62
CA ASP A 682 -15.10 7.62 9.51
C ASP A 682 -14.71 8.74 8.54
N GLY A 683 -14.12 9.83 9.04
CA GLY A 683 -13.59 10.91 8.21
C GLY A 683 -12.47 10.45 7.27
N ALA A 684 -11.54 9.63 7.75
CA ALA A 684 -10.48 9.07 6.92
C ALA A 684 -11.02 8.06 5.88
N ARG A 685 -12.00 7.23 6.28
CA ARG A 685 -12.71 6.34 5.34
C ARG A 685 -13.32 7.11 4.18
N ALA A 686 -13.95 8.25 4.45
CA ALA A 686 -14.57 9.09 3.42
C ALA A 686 -13.53 9.68 2.42
N LEU A 687 -12.27 9.84 2.84
CA LEU A 687 -11.18 10.35 1.99
C LEU A 687 -10.52 9.29 1.11
N VAL A 688 -10.65 8.01 1.47
CA VAL A 688 -9.94 6.91 0.81
C VAL A 688 -10.94 5.79 0.47
N PRO A 689 -11.78 6.00 -0.54
CA PRO A 689 -12.65 4.95 -1.05
C PRO A 689 -11.79 3.81 -1.64
N ASP A 690 -12.39 2.67 -1.93
CA ASP A 690 -11.76 1.48 -2.58
C ASP A 690 -10.65 0.77 -1.81
N ILE A 691 -10.25 1.25 -0.66
CA ILE A 691 -9.13 0.67 0.08
C ILE A 691 -9.41 -0.80 0.46
N GLU A 692 -10.65 -1.12 0.77
CA GLU A 692 -11.06 -2.46 1.17
C GLU A 692 -10.91 -3.46 0.02
N ALA A 693 -11.33 -3.08 -1.19
CA ALA A 693 -11.16 -3.90 -2.38
C ALA A 693 -9.67 -4.12 -2.73
N ARG A 694 -8.87 -3.06 -2.67
CA ARG A 694 -7.41 -3.14 -2.92
C ARG A 694 -6.71 -4.02 -1.89
N LEU A 695 -7.09 -3.88 -0.63
CA LEU A 695 -6.55 -4.70 0.46
C LEU A 695 -6.90 -6.18 0.26
N ALA A 696 -8.15 -6.49 -0.09
CA ALA A 696 -8.61 -7.85 -0.36
C ALA A 696 -7.89 -8.48 -1.55
N VAL A 697 -7.78 -7.75 -2.67
CA VAL A 697 -7.07 -8.22 -3.87
C VAL A 697 -5.57 -8.39 -3.59
N GLY A 698 -4.96 -7.42 -2.92
CA GLY A 698 -3.52 -7.49 -2.56
C GLY A 698 -3.20 -8.69 -1.68
N LEU A 699 -4.03 -8.93 -0.65
CA LEU A 699 -3.87 -10.10 0.22
C LEU A 699 -4.11 -11.43 -0.52
N ALA A 700 -5.07 -11.48 -1.44
CA ALA A 700 -5.33 -12.68 -2.23
C ALA A 700 -4.17 -13.03 -3.19
N GLN A 701 -3.41 -12.04 -3.63
CA GLN A 701 -2.23 -12.20 -4.47
C GLN A 701 -0.94 -12.46 -3.67
N ASP A 702 -0.91 -12.11 -2.39
CA ASP A 702 0.25 -12.31 -1.52
C ASP A 702 0.37 -13.78 -1.10
N PRO A 703 1.50 -14.44 -1.35
CA PRO A 703 1.72 -15.84 -0.92
C PRO A 703 1.56 -16.06 0.60
N LEU A 704 1.78 -15.02 1.39
CA LEU A 704 1.62 -15.05 2.85
C LEU A 704 0.23 -14.57 3.31
N GLY A 705 -0.60 -14.06 2.41
CA GLY A 705 -1.91 -13.49 2.73
C GLY A 705 -2.82 -14.45 3.48
N ALA A 706 -2.83 -15.72 3.07
CA ALA A 706 -3.63 -16.76 3.73
C ALA A 706 -3.14 -17.16 5.14
N ARG A 707 -1.93 -16.73 5.56
CA ARG A 707 -1.32 -17.09 6.84
C ARG A 707 -1.48 -16.02 7.91
N LYS A 708 -1.92 -14.81 7.55
CA LYS A 708 -2.06 -13.66 8.44
C LYS A 708 -3.51 -13.18 8.50
N ASN A 709 -3.79 -12.38 9.50
CA ASN A 709 -5.07 -11.73 9.70
C ASN A 709 -4.89 -10.21 9.56
N VAL A 710 -5.80 -9.57 8.85
CA VAL A 710 -5.87 -8.11 8.75
C VAL A 710 -7.23 -7.68 9.28
N THR A 711 -7.23 -6.87 10.32
CA THR A 711 -8.47 -6.36 10.92
C THR A 711 -8.46 -4.84 10.91
N LEU A 712 -9.49 -4.28 10.30
CA LEU A 712 -9.72 -2.85 10.15
C LEU A 712 -10.94 -2.43 10.98
N PHE A 713 -10.70 -1.55 11.94
CA PHE A 713 -11.74 -0.92 12.77
C PHE A 713 -12.02 0.49 12.29
N TYR A 714 -13.20 0.71 11.73
CA TYR A 714 -13.73 2.04 11.46
C TYR A 714 -14.51 2.53 12.67
N LEU A 715 -14.01 3.57 13.31
CA LEU A 715 -14.67 4.21 14.44
C LEU A 715 -15.69 5.21 13.94
N THR A 716 -16.94 4.86 14.02
CA THR A 716 -18.05 5.55 13.36
C THR A 716 -18.91 6.23 14.39
N ASN A 717 -18.84 7.56 14.47
CA ASN A 717 -19.71 8.41 15.29
C ASN A 717 -20.36 9.56 14.51
N GLY A 718 -20.13 9.64 13.20
CA GLY A 718 -20.76 10.62 12.30
C GLY A 718 -20.19 12.03 12.40
N VAL A 719 -19.03 12.23 13.03
CA VAL A 719 -18.46 13.56 13.24
C VAL A 719 -16.93 13.54 13.33
N LEU A 720 -16.27 14.60 12.87
CA LEU A 720 -14.83 14.78 13.07
C LEU A 720 -14.58 15.16 14.54
N SER A 721 -14.49 14.15 15.39
CA SER A 721 -14.55 14.24 16.86
C SER A 721 -13.61 15.24 17.50
N LEU A 722 -12.33 15.28 17.12
CA LEU A 722 -11.36 16.19 17.72
C LEU A 722 -11.70 17.65 17.41
N ILE A 723 -12.11 17.92 16.18
CA ILE A 723 -12.47 19.26 15.74
C ILE A 723 -13.78 19.69 16.41
N GLN A 724 -14.79 18.82 16.48
CA GLN A 724 -16.02 19.11 17.17
C GLN A 724 -15.78 19.43 18.64
N SER A 725 -14.98 18.64 19.36
CA SER A 725 -14.63 18.90 20.76
C SER A 725 -13.90 20.23 20.95
N TYR A 726 -13.01 20.58 20.00
CA TYR A 726 -12.33 21.88 20.03
C TYR A 726 -13.30 23.05 19.84
N LEU A 727 -14.22 22.92 18.87
CA LEU A 727 -15.24 23.94 18.62
C LEU A 727 -16.17 24.10 19.81
N ASP A 728 -16.64 23.01 20.41
CA ASP A 728 -17.52 23.03 21.58
C ASP A 728 -16.88 23.74 22.76
N LYS A 729 -15.61 23.47 23.04
CA LYS A 729 -14.86 24.06 24.14
C LYS A 729 -14.56 25.55 23.92
N ARG A 730 -14.26 25.93 22.67
CA ARG A 730 -13.75 27.28 22.40
C ARG A 730 -14.85 28.29 22.05
N TYR A 731 -15.90 27.82 21.42
CA TYR A 731 -16.91 28.72 20.84
C TYR A 731 -18.31 28.53 21.44
N ALA A 732 -18.45 27.75 22.52
CA ALA A 732 -19.70 27.51 23.22
C ALA A 732 -20.90 27.27 22.28
N HIS A 733 -20.70 26.50 21.23
CA HIS A 733 -21.79 26.12 20.33
C HIS A 733 -22.78 25.22 21.07
N ASN A 734 -24.08 25.51 20.96
CA ASN A 734 -25.18 24.85 21.66
C ASN A 734 -25.39 23.36 21.28
N GLY A 735 -24.30 22.59 21.20
CA GLY A 735 -24.35 21.18 20.85
C GLY A 735 -24.61 20.88 19.36
N ALA A 736 -24.62 21.92 18.51
CA ALA A 736 -24.79 21.69 17.07
C ALA A 736 -23.56 21.03 16.46
N VAL A 737 -23.80 19.97 15.68
CA VAL A 737 -22.72 19.29 14.93
C VAL A 737 -22.23 20.19 13.80
N GLN A 738 -20.98 20.65 13.91
CA GLN A 738 -20.36 21.54 12.92
C GLN A 738 -19.64 20.80 11.81
N VAL A 739 -19.16 19.58 12.09
CA VAL A 739 -18.27 18.81 11.22
C VAL A 739 -18.81 17.38 11.06
N ALA A 740 -20.04 17.27 10.56
CA ALA A 740 -20.68 15.98 10.27
C ALA A 740 -19.94 15.21 9.17
N VAL A 741 -19.85 13.90 9.34
CA VAL A 741 -19.32 12.96 8.34
C VAL A 741 -20.46 12.09 7.84
N PRO A 742 -20.86 12.21 6.57
CA PRO A 742 -21.85 11.30 5.98
C PRO A 742 -21.30 9.88 5.93
N SER A 743 -22.12 8.92 6.33
CA SER A 743 -21.78 7.51 6.31
C SER A 743 -22.84 6.75 5.52
N LEU A 744 -22.44 6.10 4.44
CA LEU A 744 -23.25 5.15 3.70
C LEU A 744 -22.81 3.73 4.05
N ARG A 745 -23.77 2.93 4.49
CA ARG A 745 -23.55 1.53 4.80
C ARG A 745 -24.23 0.68 3.73
N SER A 746 -23.47 0.21 2.78
CA SER A 746 -23.96 -0.78 1.82
C SER A 746 -22.79 -1.65 1.38
N ALA A 747 -22.69 -2.84 1.92
CA ALA A 747 -21.78 -3.85 1.42
C ALA A 747 -22.24 -5.24 1.89
N PRO A 748 -22.07 -6.29 1.11
CA PRO A 748 -22.36 -7.65 1.54
C PRO A 748 -21.57 -7.99 2.80
N PRO A 749 -22.18 -8.72 3.74
CA PRO A 749 -21.53 -9.00 5.03
C PRO A 749 -20.34 -9.95 4.92
N GLN A 750 -20.32 -10.78 3.90
CA GLN A 750 -19.23 -11.75 3.69
C GLN A 750 -18.97 -11.98 2.21
N GLU A 751 -17.70 -12.02 1.84
CA GLU A 751 -17.22 -12.25 0.48
C GLU A 751 -15.95 -13.09 0.51
N ARG A 752 -15.67 -13.82 -0.54
CA ARG A 752 -14.43 -14.60 -0.66
C ARG A 752 -13.68 -14.23 -1.93
N ILE A 753 -12.41 -13.86 -1.77
CA ILE A 753 -11.53 -13.49 -2.88
C ILE A 753 -10.31 -14.41 -2.82
N GLY A 754 -10.27 -15.41 -3.71
CA GLY A 754 -9.23 -16.43 -3.66
C GLY A 754 -9.22 -17.19 -2.31
N ALA A 755 -8.09 -17.18 -1.64
CA ALA A 755 -7.92 -17.80 -0.31
C ALA A 755 -8.36 -16.88 0.84
N ILE A 756 -8.69 -15.62 0.58
CA ILE A 756 -9.03 -14.62 1.60
C ILE A 756 -10.54 -14.58 1.81
N SER A 757 -10.97 -14.65 3.07
CA SER A 757 -12.34 -14.41 3.48
C SER A 757 -12.48 -12.95 3.95
N LEU A 758 -13.25 -12.16 3.23
CA LEU A 758 -13.62 -10.79 3.61
C LEU A 758 -14.90 -10.84 4.45
N ARG A 759 -14.86 -10.27 5.64
CA ARG A 759 -15.99 -10.16 6.54
C ARG A 759 -16.22 -8.71 6.95
N ARG A 760 -17.45 -8.21 6.77
CA ARG A 760 -17.87 -6.91 7.27
C ARG A 760 -18.89 -7.09 8.36
N GLU A 761 -18.73 -6.36 9.45
CA GLU A 761 -19.62 -6.45 10.60
C GLU A 761 -19.78 -5.09 11.29
N CYS A 762 -20.97 -4.83 11.78
CA CYS A 762 -21.28 -3.64 12.55
C CYS A 762 -21.30 -4.00 14.03
N LEU A 763 -20.41 -3.44 14.81
CA LEU A 763 -20.32 -3.63 16.25
C LEU A 763 -21.04 -2.50 16.99
N SER A 764 -22.22 -2.78 17.48
CA SER A 764 -22.98 -1.87 18.36
C SER A 764 -22.64 -2.08 19.84
N ASP A 765 -22.04 -3.21 20.17
CA ASP A 765 -21.55 -3.59 21.49
C ASP A 765 -20.24 -4.41 21.36
N PHE A 766 -19.51 -4.57 22.43
CA PHE A 766 -18.26 -5.34 22.47
C PHE A 766 -18.55 -6.84 22.62
N ASP A 767 -18.42 -7.57 21.53
CA ASP A 767 -18.55 -9.02 21.49
C ASP A 767 -17.15 -9.66 21.53
N GLU A 768 -16.67 -10.01 22.72
CA GLU A 768 -15.33 -10.57 22.91
C GLU A 768 -15.11 -11.90 22.19
N PRO A 769 -16.02 -12.88 22.26
CA PRO A 769 -15.87 -14.14 21.52
C PRO A 769 -15.77 -13.95 20.01
N ALA A 770 -16.62 -13.12 19.43
CA ALA A 770 -16.61 -12.82 18.00
C ALA A 770 -15.31 -12.09 17.57
N LEU A 771 -14.85 -11.13 18.37
CA LEU A 771 -13.61 -10.41 18.11
C LEU A 771 -12.39 -11.31 18.27
N ARG A 772 -12.34 -12.16 19.30
CA ARG A 772 -11.24 -13.14 19.48
C ARG A 772 -11.13 -14.06 18.26
N ALA A 773 -12.24 -14.64 17.82
CA ALA A 773 -12.26 -15.48 16.63
C ALA A 773 -11.82 -14.71 15.37
N ALA A 774 -12.29 -13.47 15.21
CA ALA A 774 -11.93 -12.64 14.08
C ALA A 774 -10.43 -12.27 14.04
N LEU A 775 -9.83 -11.97 15.18
CA LEU A 775 -8.43 -11.56 15.29
C LEU A 775 -7.44 -12.72 15.11
N THR A 776 -7.84 -13.93 15.44
CA THR A 776 -6.95 -15.11 15.43
C THR A 776 -7.07 -15.98 14.18
N GLU A 777 -8.18 -15.91 13.45
CA GLU A 777 -8.39 -16.74 12.27
C GLU A 777 -7.56 -16.25 11.07
N PRO A 778 -6.65 -17.08 10.54
CA PRO A 778 -5.81 -16.70 9.41
C PRO A 778 -6.59 -16.66 8.09
N GLY A 779 -6.05 -15.96 7.09
CA GLY A 779 -6.69 -15.81 5.78
C GLY A 779 -7.95 -14.92 5.81
N ARG A 780 -8.08 -14.07 6.83
CA ARG A 780 -9.21 -13.16 6.97
C ARG A 780 -8.83 -11.70 6.82
N LEU A 781 -9.67 -10.98 6.13
CA LEU A 781 -9.78 -9.52 6.16
C LEU A 781 -11.06 -9.17 6.91
N ASN A 782 -10.95 -8.71 8.14
CA ASN A 782 -12.08 -8.26 8.93
C ASN A 782 -12.22 -6.74 8.85
N ILE A 783 -13.43 -6.29 8.63
CA ILE A 783 -13.80 -4.87 8.57
C ILE A 783 -14.94 -4.66 9.56
N PHE A 784 -14.65 -3.96 10.64
CA PHE A 784 -15.62 -3.65 11.67
C PHE A 784 -16.02 -2.18 11.62
N ASP A 785 -17.31 -1.91 11.43
CA ASP A 785 -17.91 -0.62 11.71
C ASP A 785 -18.26 -0.56 13.21
N VAL A 786 -17.40 0.05 13.99
CA VAL A 786 -17.61 0.20 15.44
C VAL A 786 -18.46 1.43 15.69
N LEU A 787 -19.70 1.23 16.09
CA LEU A 787 -20.64 2.30 16.39
C LEU A 787 -20.34 2.91 17.75
N LEU A 788 -19.94 4.16 17.73
CA LEU A 788 -19.61 4.89 18.93
C LEU A 788 -20.64 5.98 19.22
N ALA A 789 -20.79 6.24 20.49
CA ALA A 789 -21.53 7.38 20.97
C ALA A 789 -20.84 8.71 20.55
N HIS A 790 -21.63 9.76 20.56
CA HIS A 790 -21.16 11.10 20.20
C HIS A 790 -20.09 11.60 21.18
N ASN A 791 -19.37 12.60 20.77
CA ASN A 791 -18.17 13.18 21.41
C ASN A 791 -18.26 13.63 22.86
N SER A 792 -19.46 13.78 23.40
CA SER A 792 -19.69 14.46 24.68
C SER A 792 -19.45 13.59 25.92
N GLU A 793 -18.97 12.35 25.73
CA GLU A 793 -19.01 11.35 26.80
C GLU A 793 -17.76 11.28 27.68
N GLY A 794 -16.94 12.30 27.69
CA GLY A 794 -15.75 12.24 28.54
C GLY A 794 -14.90 11.02 28.26
N ASP A 795 -14.25 10.99 27.11
CA ASP A 795 -13.38 9.90 26.66
C ASP A 795 -12.07 9.74 27.47
N GLY A 796 -12.01 10.28 28.67
CA GLY A 796 -10.81 10.27 29.51
C GLY A 796 -9.63 11.06 28.97
N LEU A 797 -9.64 11.42 27.68
CA LEU A 797 -8.65 12.34 27.10
C LEU A 797 -8.74 13.70 27.76
N SER A 798 -9.93 14.12 28.17
CA SER A 798 -10.15 15.37 28.91
C SER A 798 -9.60 15.33 30.34
N LEU A 799 -9.49 14.17 30.96
CA LEU A 799 -8.98 14.01 32.35
C LEU A 799 -7.46 13.94 32.41
N VAL A 800 -6.83 13.45 31.34
CA VAL A 800 -5.36 13.43 31.18
C VAL A 800 -4.94 14.57 30.24
N SER A 801 -5.87 15.43 29.87
CA SER A 801 -5.75 16.46 28.86
C SER A 801 -4.80 17.58 29.22
N GLU A 802 -4.57 18.45 28.25
CA GLU A 802 -3.90 19.75 28.30
C GLU A 802 -3.94 20.46 29.66
N THR A 803 -5.08 20.40 30.37
CA THR A 803 -5.27 21.01 31.66
C THR A 803 -4.46 20.38 32.78
N ALA A 804 -4.33 19.07 32.83
CA ALA A 804 -3.54 18.40 33.87
C ALA A 804 -2.03 18.56 33.65
N TRP A 805 -1.61 18.54 32.38
CA TRP A 805 -0.21 18.67 32.01
C TRP A 805 0.29 20.11 31.92
N ASN A 806 -0.61 21.04 31.66
CA ASN A 806 -0.31 22.47 31.44
C ASN A 806 -0.89 23.42 32.48
N ARG A 807 -1.46 22.94 33.59
CA ARG A 807 -1.84 23.84 34.69
C ARG A 807 -0.60 24.61 35.15
N GLN A 808 -0.73 25.93 35.12
CA GLN A 808 0.25 26.87 35.70
C GLN A 808 0.18 26.81 37.19
#